data_8d70e3c7ba9cfd3ab15aee7a3cf50bfa
#
_entry.id   8d70e3c7ba9cfd3ab15aee7a3cf50bfa
#
_cell.length_a   1.000
_cell.length_b   1.000
_cell.length_c   1.000
_cell.angle_alpha   90.00
_cell.angle_beta   90.00
_cell.angle_gamma   90.00
#
_symmetry.space_group_name_H-M   'P 1'
#
loop_
_entity.id
_entity.type
_entity.pdbx_description
1 polymer ?
#
loop_
_entity_poly.entity_id
_entity_poly.type
_entity_poly.pdbx_seq_one_letter_code
_entity_poly.pdbx_strand_id
1 'polypeptide(L)'
;STVREIQKPNAKEKVLIESLIGDGTEQSTTSNYTLENGFGLYNPALEVSLPPITPDAGFNVKKAFEFIRLGKAKAIFDKLNKYIEKHKEDEFTDKYGEVRLVGNSVLLNWYKHYDGLSELGLPELWQNFYQQEIGSYDKLLMMKFMLASTGAPNEIEEDEDDEFDEEEQEDKEAAIQSLNTFEPIINKMYAGFTYRGLQKSLRKLTYYRQIEDIIDGLAHEYRNEATYQQFSVNMLLQLLPLLNTKNIFRQYTNKHTWLRDKQEYGAREIVYPIHNNKFVRFWLDAPQHPINDALFTRYFTVRYQLYKLTNYMEHTPELEETEVYLQSMDFAHAWMLGLIPTEEIYRELMGRVNSPTRIKDITSALDERNHSLFHSLTQKVVNRILEIELQRGDSETQVTRLAEELHRVYGAETLIRILQAFGKDTFIRDSYNWRNTKRGVLSSLLHACYPSPDDDSDTLKSLAGQADISHIRLVEAAMFAPQWLELTEKATGWKGLESAAYYFHAHTSECFDDKKKAIIARYTPIAIEDLQEGAFDIDWFKEAYKTIGKERFEVVYNAAKYISLSNTHTRARKFADAVNGKTKAADAKKEIIAKRNKDLLMSYGLIPLGRKADKELLERYQFLQKFLKESKEFGAQRQESEKKAVTIALQNLARNSGYGDVTRLTWSMETELIKEITPYLTPKEIEGVEVYVQVNNEGKPEIKQVRAGKELNSLPPKLKKHPYVEELKAVHKKLKEQHARSRIMLEQAMEDCTRFEENELRKLMKNPVIWPLLRNLVFTSNGRTGFYTDGLLITADGICLPLTPKEELRIAHPTDLYASGDWHAYQ
;
A
#
# COMPACT_ATOMS: atom_id res chain seq x y z
N SER A 1 12.58 11.95 -31.05
CA SER A 1 12.86 12.88 -32.17
C SER A 1 14.17 13.60 -31.87
N THR A 2 15.15 13.35 -32.71
CA THR A 2 16.47 13.94 -32.65
C THR A 2 16.35 15.46 -32.88
N VAL A 3 16.66 16.24 -31.86
CA VAL A 3 16.89 17.68 -32.03
C VAL A 3 18.16 17.84 -32.86
N ARG A 4 18.01 18.28 -34.11
CA ARG A 4 19.15 18.70 -34.93
C ARG A 4 19.64 20.06 -34.41
N GLU A 5 20.87 20.11 -33.93
CA GLU A 5 21.54 21.38 -33.66
C GLU A 5 21.60 22.20 -34.94
N ILE A 6 20.87 23.33 -34.98
CA ILE A 6 20.90 24.26 -36.09
C ILE A 6 22.07 25.22 -35.83
N GLN A 7 23.23 24.93 -36.42
CA GLN A 7 24.45 25.74 -36.18
C GLN A 7 24.42 27.12 -36.86
N LYS A 8 23.60 27.35 -37.90
CA LYS A 8 23.35 28.67 -38.49
C LYS A 8 21.93 28.71 -39.12
N PRO A 9 20.95 29.27 -38.45
CA PRO A 9 19.58 29.33 -38.96
C PRO A 9 19.52 30.26 -40.21
N ASN A 10 18.75 29.83 -41.22
CA ASN A 10 18.44 30.69 -42.34
C ASN A 10 17.43 31.79 -41.97
N ALA A 11 17.19 32.76 -42.84
CA ALA A 11 16.33 33.92 -42.54
C ALA A 11 14.89 33.52 -42.13
N LYS A 12 14.33 32.42 -42.69
CA LYS A 12 12.99 31.93 -42.32
C LYS A 12 12.99 31.19 -40.96
N GLU A 13 14.04 30.39 -40.70
CA GLU A 13 14.24 29.71 -39.42
C GLU A 13 14.48 30.72 -38.30
N LYS A 14 15.17 31.83 -38.60
CA LYS A 14 15.39 32.91 -37.64
C LYS A 14 14.10 33.60 -37.25
N VAL A 15 13.24 33.90 -38.22
CA VAL A 15 11.89 34.48 -37.99
C VAL A 15 11.01 33.48 -37.21
N LEU A 16 11.11 32.18 -37.49
CA LEU A 16 10.35 31.14 -36.76
C LEU A 16 10.88 30.99 -35.32
N ILE A 17 12.19 31.02 -35.13
CA ILE A 17 12.82 30.99 -33.81
C ILE A 17 12.44 32.26 -33.02
N GLU A 18 12.49 33.42 -33.64
CA GLU A 18 12.08 34.69 -33.03
C GLU A 18 10.57 34.70 -32.68
N SER A 19 9.71 34.04 -33.51
CA SER A 19 8.29 33.90 -33.22
C SER A 19 7.98 32.86 -32.14
N LEU A 20 8.83 31.86 -31.95
CA LEU A 20 8.71 30.82 -30.94
C LEU A 20 9.33 31.21 -29.57
N ILE A 21 10.38 32.08 -29.63
CA ILE A 21 11.00 32.60 -28.42
C ILE A 21 10.22 33.80 -27.87
N GLY A 22 9.31 34.38 -28.63
CA GLY A 22 8.60 35.61 -28.29
C GLY A 22 9.58 36.74 -27.90
N ASP A 23 9.28 37.99 -28.14
CA ASP A 23 10.02 39.04 -27.44
C ASP A 23 9.98 38.76 -25.96
N GLY A 24 11.14 38.52 -25.34
CA GLY A 24 11.30 38.21 -23.92
C GLY A 24 10.78 39.29 -22.96
N THR A 25 9.75 40.00 -23.36
CA THR A 25 8.95 40.97 -22.63
C THR A 25 7.50 40.52 -22.43
N GLU A 26 7.17 39.22 -22.46
CA GLU A 26 6.10 38.80 -21.59
C GLU A 26 6.63 39.08 -20.17
N GLN A 27 6.20 40.24 -19.67
CA GLN A 27 6.17 40.49 -18.24
C GLN A 27 5.42 39.31 -17.67
N SER A 28 6.18 38.26 -17.32
CA SER A 28 5.82 37.33 -16.27
C SER A 28 5.26 38.25 -15.20
N THR A 29 3.97 38.20 -14.98
CA THR A 29 3.38 38.61 -13.73
C THR A 29 3.85 37.59 -12.71
N THR A 30 5.17 37.47 -12.56
CA THR A 30 5.82 36.85 -11.43
C THR A 30 5.27 37.62 -10.27
N SER A 31 4.43 36.96 -9.54
CA SER A 31 3.89 37.44 -8.28
C SER A 31 5.06 38.14 -7.55
N ASN A 32 4.83 39.31 -6.95
CA ASN A 32 5.82 40.03 -6.11
C ASN A 32 6.27 39.21 -4.90
N TYR A 33 6.03 37.89 -4.88
CA TYR A 33 6.26 36.96 -3.79
C TYR A 33 7.42 36.03 -4.14
N THR A 34 8.59 36.38 -3.65
CA THR A 34 9.83 35.60 -3.81
C THR A 34 10.42 35.27 -2.45
N LEU A 35 11.36 34.35 -2.42
CA LEU A 35 12.11 34.02 -1.21
C LEU A 35 12.80 35.26 -0.61
N GLU A 36 13.30 36.16 -1.46
CA GLU A 36 13.97 37.39 -1.06
C GLU A 36 13.06 38.36 -0.31
N ASN A 37 11.75 38.36 -0.62
CA ASN A 37 10.78 39.18 0.12
C ASN A 37 9.92 38.39 1.11
N GLY A 38 10.34 37.16 1.46
CA GLY A 38 9.64 36.28 2.42
C GLY A 38 8.24 35.90 1.97
N PHE A 39 7.99 35.86 0.68
CA PHE A 39 6.67 35.57 0.07
C PHE A 39 5.55 36.50 0.59
N GLY A 40 5.90 37.66 1.14
CA GLY A 40 4.97 38.58 1.80
C GLY A 40 4.40 38.09 3.15
N LEU A 41 4.95 37.02 3.72
CA LEU A 41 4.54 36.44 4.98
C LEU A 41 5.52 36.76 6.14
N TYR A 42 6.79 36.93 5.85
CA TYR A 42 7.83 37.21 6.83
C TYR A 42 8.90 38.10 6.25
N ASN A 43 9.72 38.76 7.12
CA ASN A 43 10.91 39.46 6.71
C ASN A 43 12.11 38.49 6.67
N PRO A 44 12.76 38.25 5.51
CA PRO A 44 13.92 37.37 5.41
C PRO A 44 15.08 37.79 6.32
N ALA A 45 15.22 39.10 6.58
CA ALA A 45 16.25 39.67 7.46
C ALA A 45 15.86 39.64 8.96
N LEU A 46 14.74 39.02 9.33
CA LEU A 46 14.31 38.92 10.72
C LEU A 46 15.29 38.08 11.53
N GLU A 47 15.89 38.70 12.54
CA GLU A 47 16.70 38.05 13.55
C GLU A 47 15.86 37.72 14.79
N VAL A 48 15.72 36.45 15.09
CA VAL A 48 15.04 36.00 16.32
C VAL A 48 16.08 35.91 17.43
N SER A 49 15.88 36.71 18.48
CA SER A 49 16.70 36.68 19.69
C SER A 49 16.00 35.88 20.77
N LEU A 50 16.55 34.71 21.11
CA LEU A 50 16.03 33.90 22.21
C LEU A 50 16.62 34.35 23.55
N PRO A 51 15.95 34.12 24.69
CA PRO A 51 16.46 34.42 26.00
C PRO A 51 17.82 33.76 26.20
N PRO A 52 18.83 34.49 26.77
CA PRO A 52 20.11 33.85 27.07
C PRO A 52 19.92 32.78 28.13
N ILE A 53 20.52 31.63 27.88
CA ILE A 53 20.52 30.53 28.84
C ILE A 53 21.96 30.11 29.17
N THR A 54 22.19 29.69 30.40
CA THR A 54 23.49 29.22 30.89
C THR A 54 23.35 27.79 31.43
N PRO A 55 24.45 27.02 31.51
CA PRO A 55 24.45 25.76 32.24
C PRO A 55 23.98 25.96 33.67
N ASP A 56 23.40 24.89 34.26
CA ASP A 56 22.98 24.92 35.64
C ASP A 56 24.15 25.25 36.57
N ALA A 57 23.86 26.00 37.66
CA ALA A 57 24.87 26.38 38.65
C ALA A 57 25.52 25.12 39.22
N GLY A 58 26.87 25.06 39.12
CA GLY A 58 27.61 23.88 39.56
C GLY A 58 27.78 22.77 38.54
N PHE A 59 27.18 22.86 37.35
CA PHE A 59 27.46 21.88 36.27
C PHE A 59 28.90 22.06 35.75
N ASN A 60 29.68 20.99 35.85
CA ASN A 60 31.08 20.96 35.40
C ASN A 60 31.35 19.69 34.59
N VAL A 61 31.73 19.86 33.35
CA VAL A 61 32.03 18.78 32.40
C VAL A 61 33.10 17.82 32.95
N LYS A 62 34.16 18.34 33.58
CA LYS A 62 35.20 17.49 34.15
C LYS A 62 34.67 16.56 35.23
N LYS A 63 33.78 17.05 36.10
CA LYS A 63 33.14 16.29 37.15
C LYS A 63 32.13 15.29 36.57
N ALA A 64 31.36 15.71 35.59
CA ALA A 64 30.38 14.85 34.89
C ALA A 64 31.07 13.62 34.26
N PHE A 65 32.24 13.82 33.66
CA PHE A 65 33.03 12.74 33.03
C PHE A 65 34.06 12.06 33.96
N GLU A 66 34.09 12.42 35.25
CA GLU A 66 35.05 11.85 36.22
C GLU A 66 34.91 10.30 36.28
N PHE A 67 33.71 9.78 36.23
CA PHE A 67 33.45 8.35 36.24
C PHE A 67 34.15 7.59 35.11
N ILE A 68 34.16 8.16 33.91
CA ILE A 68 34.90 7.60 32.77
C ILE A 68 36.40 7.87 32.88
N ARG A 69 36.78 9.11 33.17
CA ARG A 69 38.17 9.56 33.26
C ARG A 69 39.02 8.76 34.29
N LEU A 70 38.41 8.41 35.42
CA LEU A 70 39.08 7.61 36.45
C LEU A 70 39.05 6.10 36.15
N GLY A 71 38.62 5.67 34.97
CA GLY A 71 38.52 4.28 34.55
C GLY A 71 37.46 3.44 35.30
N LYS A 72 36.60 4.09 36.10
CA LYS A 72 35.55 3.37 36.85
C LYS A 72 34.51 2.74 35.91
N ALA A 73 34.13 3.43 34.83
CA ALA A 73 33.22 2.86 33.81
C ALA A 73 33.84 1.63 33.14
N LYS A 74 35.14 1.73 32.75
CA LYS A 74 35.84 0.58 32.15
C LYS A 74 35.92 -0.61 33.10
N ALA A 75 36.16 -0.38 34.39
CA ALA A 75 36.18 -1.48 35.37
C ALA A 75 34.84 -2.22 35.48
N ILE A 76 33.72 -1.52 35.30
CA ILE A 76 32.38 -2.15 35.24
C ILE A 76 32.20 -2.92 33.92
N PHE A 77 32.65 -2.41 32.79
CA PHE A 77 32.64 -3.17 31.53
C PHE A 77 33.48 -4.45 31.62
N ASP A 78 34.66 -4.39 32.24
CA ASP A 78 35.50 -5.57 32.47
C ASP A 78 34.81 -6.60 33.38
N LYS A 79 34.06 -6.15 34.37
CA LYS A 79 33.23 -7.03 35.23
C LYS A 79 32.07 -7.62 34.44
N LEU A 80 31.37 -6.84 33.59
CA LEU A 80 30.27 -7.33 32.77
C LEU A 80 30.80 -8.39 31.78
N ASN A 81 31.93 -8.14 31.13
CA ASN A 81 32.58 -9.12 30.26
C ASN A 81 32.85 -10.45 30.96
N LYS A 82 33.39 -10.41 32.21
CA LYS A 82 33.60 -11.60 33.02
C LYS A 82 32.29 -12.25 33.49
N TYR A 83 31.26 -11.45 33.70
CA TYR A 83 29.95 -11.93 34.11
C TYR A 83 29.28 -12.69 32.95
N ILE A 84 29.38 -12.22 31.73
CA ILE A 84 28.93 -12.93 30.53
C ILE A 84 29.75 -14.21 30.35
N GLU A 85 31.08 -14.19 30.49
CA GLU A 85 31.92 -15.41 30.41
C GLU A 85 31.47 -16.46 31.38
N LYS A 86 31.10 -16.10 32.63
CA LYS A 86 30.61 -17.03 33.65
C LYS A 86 29.28 -17.67 33.26
N HIS A 87 28.43 -16.95 32.53
CA HIS A 87 27.08 -17.36 32.14
C HIS A 87 26.96 -17.71 30.64
N LYS A 88 28.07 -17.85 29.93
CA LYS A 88 28.08 -18.03 28.46
C LYS A 88 27.35 -19.29 27.98
N GLU A 89 27.28 -20.34 28.81
CA GLU A 89 26.60 -21.59 28.51
C GLU A 89 25.12 -21.59 28.98
N ASP A 90 24.64 -20.51 29.62
CA ASP A 90 23.24 -20.41 30.05
C ASP A 90 22.36 -20.28 28.83
N GLU A 91 21.28 -21.08 28.81
CA GLU A 91 20.36 -21.18 27.68
C GLU A 91 19.12 -20.29 27.88
N PHE A 92 18.63 -19.73 26.79
CA PHE A 92 17.31 -19.10 26.72
C PHE A 92 16.66 -19.38 25.36
N THR A 93 15.33 -19.29 25.30
CA THR A 93 14.57 -19.48 24.05
C THR A 93 14.23 -18.11 23.47
N ASP A 94 14.58 -17.90 22.20
CA ASP A 94 14.26 -16.65 21.50
C ASP A 94 12.77 -16.59 21.06
N LYS A 95 12.35 -15.46 20.50
CA LYS A 95 10.96 -15.25 20.02
C LYS A 95 10.54 -16.22 18.88
N TYR A 96 11.48 -16.88 18.25
CA TYR A 96 11.25 -17.86 17.18
C TYR A 96 11.23 -19.32 17.67
N GLY A 97 11.45 -19.53 18.98
CA GLY A 97 11.50 -20.87 19.59
C GLY A 97 12.87 -21.54 19.48
N GLU A 98 13.92 -20.84 19.06
CA GLU A 98 15.29 -21.37 19.02
C GLU A 98 15.98 -21.21 20.36
N VAL A 99 16.70 -22.26 20.79
CA VAL A 99 17.53 -22.21 21.99
C VAL A 99 18.86 -21.53 21.67
N ARG A 100 19.19 -20.49 22.44
CA ARG A 100 20.43 -19.72 22.29
C ARG A 100 21.24 -19.73 23.59
N LEU A 101 22.54 -19.58 23.42
CA LEU A 101 23.49 -19.42 24.52
C LEU A 101 23.83 -17.93 24.71
N VAL A 102 23.90 -17.49 25.96
CA VAL A 102 24.29 -16.11 26.34
C VAL A 102 25.65 -15.71 25.74
N GLY A 103 26.59 -16.65 25.58
CA GLY A 103 27.88 -16.39 24.95
C GLY A 103 27.78 -16.01 23.46
N ASN A 104 26.72 -16.43 22.76
CA ASN A 104 26.54 -16.17 21.34
C ASN A 104 25.67 -14.93 21.09
N SER A 105 24.60 -14.75 21.85
CA SER A 105 23.71 -13.60 21.78
C SER A 105 22.97 -13.42 23.09
N VAL A 106 22.48 -12.21 23.33
CA VAL A 106 21.59 -11.90 24.46
C VAL A 106 20.23 -11.40 24.01
N LEU A 107 20.00 -11.28 22.71
CA LEU A 107 18.77 -10.73 22.14
C LEU A 107 17.72 -11.84 21.91
N LEU A 108 16.46 -11.56 22.29
CA LEU A 108 15.30 -12.42 21.98
C LEU A 108 14.83 -12.30 20.52
N ASN A 109 15.25 -11.25 19.80
CA ASN A 109 14.89 -11.02 18.40
C ASN A 109 16.13 -10.58 17.61
N TRP A 110 16.21 -10.95 16.30
CA TRP A 110 17.25 -10.49 15.37
C TRP A 110 17.22 -8.98 15.15
N TYR A 111 16.04 -8.37 15.23
CA TYR A 111 15.87 -6.92 15.10
C TYR A 111 15.81 -6.31 16.51
N LYS A 112 16.72 -5.34 16.78
CA LYS A 112 16.68 -4.56 18.01
C LYS A 112 15.38 -3.74 18.05
N HIS A 113 14.43 -4.13 18.88
CA HIS A 113 13.37 -3.26 19.35
C HIS A 113 13.80 -2.74 20.72
N TYR A 114 13.76 -1.42 20.92
CA TYR A 114 14.26 -0.79 22.16
C TYR A 114 13.23 -0.84 23.31
N ASP A 115 12.73 -2.03 23.63
CA ASP A 115 11.71 -2.23 24.68
C ASP A 115 12.28 -2.64 26.03
N GLY A 116 13.55 -2.31 26.29
CA GLY A 116 14.19 -2.53 27.58
C GLY A 116 14.64 -3.98 27.83
N LEU A 117 14.57 -4.42 29.08
CA LEU A 117 14.99 -5.75 29.49
C LEU A 117 14.13 -6.87 28.90
N SER A 118 12.90 -6.57 28.48
CA SER A 118 11.97 -7.52 27.85
C SER A 118 12.46 -8.06 26.50
N GLU A 119 13.43 -7.40 25.87
CA GLU A 119 14.06 -7.82 24.61
C GLU A 119 15.32 -8.68 24.82
N LEU A 120 15.72 -8.88 26.05
CA LEU A 120 16.91 -9.65 26.41
C LEU A 120 16.53 -11.03 26.97
N GLY A 121 17.29 -12.05 26.58
CA GLY A 121 17.27 -13.35 27.23
C GLY A 121 17.78 -13.27 28.67
N LEU A 122 17.12 -13.96 29.55
CA LEU A 122 17.45 -13.97 31.00
C LEU A 122 17.47 -12.58 31.65
N PRO A 123 16.39 -11.78 31.56
CA PRO A 123 16.36 -10.40 32.03
C PRO A 123 16.73 -10.20 33.48
N GLU A 124 16.39 -11.15 34.36
CA GLU A 124 16.75 -11.14 35.80
C GLU A 124 18.26 -11.15 36.01
N LEU A 125 19.02 -11.83 35.15
CA LEU A 125 20.47 -11.86 35.20
C LEU A 125 21.07 -10.46 35.05
N TRP A 126 20.58 -9.70 34.08
CA TRP A 126 21.05 -8.33 33.80
C TRP A 126 20.56 -7.32 34.81
N GLN A 127 19.36 -7.52 35.34
CA GLN A 127 18.83 -6.71 36.43
C GLN A 127 19.68 -6.86 37.70
N ASN A 128 20.07 -8.10 38.06
CA ASN A 128 20.96 -8.38 39.20
C ASN A 128 22.33 -7.70 39.01
N PHE A 129 22.90 -7.81 37.81
CA PHE A 129 24.17 -7.12 37.52
C PHE A 129 24.04 -5.60 37.68
N TYR A 130 22.95 -4.98 37.16
CA TYR A 130 22.70 -3.57 37.34
C TYR A 130 22.67 -3.16 38.81
N GLN A 131 21.90 -3.88 39.64
CA GLN A 131 21.74 -3.56 41.05
C GLN A 131 23.06 -3.66 41.83
N GLN A 132 23.88 -4.66 41.52
CA GLN A 132 25.13 -4.91 42.25
C GLN A 132 26.29 -4.01 41.82
N GLU A 133 26.44 -3.73 40.54
CA GLU A 133 27.64 -3.10 39.98
C GLU A 133 27.44 -1.67 39.44
N ILE A 134 26.25 -1.35 38.96
CA ILE A 134 25.96 -0.03 38.39
C ILE A 134 25.20 0.85 39.38
N GLY A 135 23.97 0.50 39.72
CA GLY A 135 23.17 1.03 40.82
C GLY A 135 22.64 2.48 40.61
N SER A 136 22.93 3.16 39.50
CA SER A 136 22.38 4.47 39.20
C SER A 136 22.32 4.74 37.71
N TYR A 137 21.27 5.50 37.29
CA TYR A 137 21.10 5.89 35.90
C TYR A 137 22.24 6.79 35.39
N ASP A 138 22.78 7.69 36.22
CA ASP A 138 23.88 8.58 35.80
C ASP A 138 25.11 7.80 35.34
N LYS A 139 25.48 6.72 36.06
CA LYS A 139 26.57 5.84 35.64
C LYS A 139 26.22 5.09 34.35
N LEU A 140 24.99 4.59 34.28
CA LEU A 140 24.50 3.86 33.10
C LEU A 140 24.47 4.76 31.86
N LEU A 141 24.02 6.02 32.00
CA LEU A 141 24.05 7.02 30.95
C LEU A 141 25.49 7.28 30.43
N MET A 142 26.46 7.37 31.34
CA MET A 142 27.88 7.52 30.97
C MET A 142 28.45 6.27 30.30
N MET A 143 28.02 5.10 30.70
CA MET A 143 28.41 3.84 30.03
C MET A 143 27.82 3.77 28.63
N LYS A 144 26.53 4.10 28.47
CA LYS A 144 25.87 4.19 27.18
C LYS A 144 26.54 5.21 26.26
N PHE A 145 26.84 6.41 26.77
CA PHE A 145 27.59 7.42 26.04
C PHE A 145 28.95 6.88 25.56
N MET A 146 29.66 6.16 26.42
CA MET A 146 30.98 5.57 26.12
C MET A 146 30.87 4.56 24.95
N LEU A 147 29.85 3.69 24.94
CA LEU A 147 29.58 2.75 23.84
C LEU A 147 29.16 3.47 22.56
N ALA A 148 28.20 4.37 22.62
CA ALA A 148 27.73 5.13 21.47
C ALA A 148 28.86 5.94 20.82
N SER A 149 29.80 6.46 21.61
CA SER A 149 30.94 7.20 21.09
C SER A 149 32.04 6.32 20.50
N THR A 150 32.02 5.00 20.79
CA THR A 150 33.06 4.06 20.30
C THR A 150 32.66 3.32 19.03
N GLY A 151 31.36 3.34 18.66
CA GLY A 151 30.91 2.76 17.41
C GLY A 151 31.57 3.46 16.23
N ALA A 152 32.40 2.75 15.44
CA ALA A 152 32.92 3.30 14.19
C ALA A 152 31.77 3.58 13.22
N PRO A 153 31.93 4.55 12.29
CA PRO A 153 31.21 4.44 11.03
C PRO A 153 31.56 3.07 10.47
N ASN A 154 30.56 2.25 10.22
CA ASN A 154 30.66 0.86 9.79
C ASN A 154 32.07 0.43 9.39
N GLU A 155 32.87 -0.06 10.37
CA GLU A 155 33.99 -0.89 9.97
C GLU A 155 33.31 -2.16 9.44
N ILE A 156 33.25 -2.23 8.15
CA ILE A 156 33.09 -3.46 7.40
C ILE A 156 34.12 -4.39 8.03
N GLU A 157 33.65 -5.50 8.58
CA GLU A 157 34.54 -6.61 8.90
C GLU A 157 35.41 -6.80 7.64
N GLU A 158 36.73 -6.66 7.79
CA GLU A 158 37.64 -7.10 6.76
C GLU A 158 37.48 -8.63 6.67
N ASP A 159 36.49 -9.09 5.95
CA ASP A 159 36.59 -10.38 5.29
C ASP A 159 37.70 -10.20 4.28
N GLU A 160 38.81 -10.89 4.47
CA GLU A 160 40.06 -10.80 3.70
C GLU A 160 39.85 -11.09 2.19
N ASP A 161 38.65 -11.39 1.74
CA ASP A 161 38.29 -11.82 0.39
C ASP A 161 37.42 -10.85 -0.42
N ASP A 162 36.93 -9.74 0.15
CA ASP A 162 36.13 -8.75 -0.60
C ASP A 162 37.03 -7.61 -1.11
N GLU A 163 37.23 -7.54 -2.43
CA GLU A 163 37.69 -6.36 -3.14
C GLU A 163 36.68 -5.23 -2.90
N PHE A 164 36.97 -4.35 -1.94
CA PHE A 164 36.13 -3.18 -1.63
C PHE A 164 36.08 -2.24 -2.84
N ASP A 165 34.89 -1.80 -3.18
CA ASP A 165 34.65 -0.74 -4.13
C ASP A 165 35.40 0.55 -3.68
N GLU A 166 36.07 1.24 -4.62
CA GLU A 166 36.80 2.50 -4.33
C GLU A 166 35.91 3.54 -3.62
N GLU A 167 34.59 3.50 -3.82
CA GLU A 167 33.58 4.36 -3.23
C GLU A 167 33.45 4.18 -1.70
N GLU A 168 33.49 2.94 -1.20
CA GLU A 168 33.44 2.65 0.25
C GLU A 168 34.74 3.08 0.98
N GLN A 169 35.86 3.03 0.30
CA GLN A 169 37.13 3.51 0.86
C GLN A 169 37.18 5.04 0.99
N GLU A 170 36.66 5.80 0.00
CA GLU A 170 36.57 7.25 0.05
C GLU A 170 35.63 7.74 1.16
N ASP A 171 34.50 7.07 1.39
CA ASP A 171 33.58 7.41 2.48
C ASP A 171 34.18 7.12 3.86
N LYS A 172 34.97 6.06 4.01
CA LYS A 172 35.78 5.79 5.23
C LYS A 172 36.81 6.87 5.48
N GLU A 173 37.57 7.29 4.47
CA GLU A 173 38.55 8.34 4.60
C GLU A 173 37.92 9.69 4.95
N ALA A 174 36.76 10.01 4.38
CA ALA A 174 36.02 11.23 4.66
C ALA A 174 35.47 11.24 6.09
N ALA A 175 34.95 10.13 6.59
CA ALA A 175 34.51 10.01 7.97
C ALA A 175 35.66 10.13 8.97
N ILE A 176 36.81 9.50 8.70
CA ILE A 176 38.03 9.61 9.51
C ILE A 176 38.55 11.05 9.51
N GLN A 177 38.53 11.70 8.37
CA GLN A 177 38.94 13.10 8.25
C GLN A 177 38.01 14.07 9.00
N SER A 178 36.67 13.83 8.98
CA SER A 178 35.71 14.64 9.73
C SER A 178 35.93 14.52 11.23
N LEU A 179 36.23 13.32 11.73
CA LEU A 179 36.61 13.07 13.12
C LEU A 179 37.87 13.84 13.52
N ASN A 180 38.91 13.84 12.69
CA ASN A 180 40.15 14.55 12.96
C ASN A 180 39.96 16.09 13.10
N THR A 181 38.98 16.66 12.45
CA THR A 181 38.65 18.09 12.52
C THR A 181 37.90 18.45 13.80
N PHE A 182 36.98 17.60 14.23
CA PHE A 182 36.16 17.87 15.41
C PHE A 182 36.79 17.36 16.72
N GLU A 183 37.68 16.39 16.66
CA GLU A 183 38.33 15.81 17.84
C GLU A 183 38.99 16.85 18.79
N PRO A 184 39.70 17.89 18.32
CA PRO A 184 40.25 18.92 19.21
C PRO A 184 39.16 19.68 19.98
N ILE A 185 38.00 19.96 19.35
CA ILE A 185 36.88 20.65 19.99
C ILE A 185 36.25 19.74 21.04
N ILE A 186 36.00 18.48 20.67
CA ILE A 186 35.46 17.48 21.55
C ILE A 186 36.39 17.19 22.74
N ASN A 187 37.69 17.05 22.50
CA ASN A 187 38.69 16.86 23.56
C ASN A 187 38.73 18.04 24.53
N LYS A 188 38.58 19.26 24.03
CA LYS A 188 38.49 20.46 24.87
C LYS A 188 37.19 20.46 25.68
N MET A 189 36.09 20.14 25.08
CA MET A 189 34.77 20.01 25.73
C MET A 189 34.77 18.93 26.83
N TYR A 190 35.28 17.77 26.55
CA TYR A 190 35.31 16.63 27.44
C TYR A 190 36.58 16.50 28.30
N ALA A 191 37.33 17.56 28.42
CA ALA A 191 38.45 17.70 29.37
C ALA A 191 39.58 16.67 29.22
N GLY A 192 40.03 16.43 28.00
CA GLY A 192 41.18 15.56 27.74
C GLY A 192 40.81 14.10 27.45
N PHE A 193 39.57 13.87 27.12
CA PHE A 193 39.12 12.57 26.68
C PHE A 193 39.60 12.31 25.24
N THR A 194 40.31 11.22 24.97
CA THR A 194 40.65 10.87 23.59
C THR A 194 39.74 9.73 23.11
N TYR A 195 38.97 10.00 22.06
CA TYR A 195 38.10 9.06 21.37
C TYR A 195 38.80 7.71 21.03
N ARG A 196 39.96 7.82 20.37
CA ARG A 196 40.74 6.65 19.96
C ARG A 196 41.17 5.75 21.13
N GLY A 197 41.50 6.34 22.28
CA GLY A 197 41.92 5.58 23.47
C GLY A 197 40.76 4.75 24.04
N LEU A 198 39.53 5.31 24.05
CA LEU A 198 38.34 4.64 24.52
C LEU A 198 37.95 3.50 23.61
N GLN A 199 37.84 3.77 22.33
CA GLN A 199 37.48 2.80 21.30
C GLN A 199 38.38 1.55 21.37
N LYS A 200 39.71 1.77 21.38
CA LYS A 200 40.69 0.71 21.47
C LYS A 200 40.60 -0.14 22.73
N SER A 201 40.12 0.44 23.85
CA SER A 201 39.99 -0.26 25.12
C SER A 201 38.75 -1.12 25.22
N LEU A 202 37.62 -0.68 24.64
CA LEU A 202 36.35 -1.40 24.70
C LEU A 202 36.24 -2.52 23.66
N ARG A 203 36.76 -2.31 22.46
CA ARG A 203 36.76 -3.34 21.39
C ARG A 203 37.62 -4.57 21.71
N LYS A 204 38.48 -4.52 22.72
CA LYS A 204 39.22 -5.66 23.21
C LYS A 204 38.40 -6.61 24.09
N LEU A 205 37.16 -6.26 24.44
CA LEU A 205 36.29 -7.09 25.23
C LEU A 205 35.71 -8.23 24.38
N THR A 206 35.84 -9.48 24.89
CA THR A 206 35.37 -10.65 24.15
C THR A 206 33.88 -10.61 23.76
N TYR A 207 33.05 -10.05 24.66
CA TYR A 207 31.60 -9.97 24.50
C TYR A 207 31.11 -8.54 24.25
N TYR A 208 31.86 -7.78 23.40
CA TYR A 208 31.54 -6.37 23.15
C TYR A 208 30.10 -6.15 22.65
N ARG A 209 29.62 -6.97 21.71
CA ARG A 209 28.24 -6.88 21.15
C ARG A 209 27.19 -7.13 22.22
N GLN A 210 27.36 -8.21 23.00
CA GLN A 210 26.45 -8.54 24.12
C GLN A 210 26.42 -7.44 25.19
N ILE A 211 27.58 -6.84 25.49
CA ILE A 211 27.69 -5.72 26.41
C ILE A 211 26.94 -4.50 25.89
N GLU A 212 27.03 -4.22 24.61
CA GLU A 212 26.30 -3.11 23.98
C GLU A 212 24.80 -3.33 24.10
N ASP A 213 24.31 -4.54 23.78
CA ASP A 213 22.90 -4.88 23.85
C ASP A 213 22.35 -4.84 25.28
N ILE A 214 23.13 -5.35 26.26
CA ILE A 214 22.76 -5.33 27.67
C ILE A 214 22.69 -3.89 28.22
N ILE A 215 23.69 -3.06 27.92
CA ILE A 215 23.70 -1.67 28.37
C ILE A 215 22.57 -0.87 27.74
N ASP A 216 22.26 -1.12 26.46
CA ASP A 216 21.11 -0.49 25.78
C ASP A 216 19.79 -0.91 26.43
N GLY A 217 19.57 -2.19 26.66
CA GLY A 217 18.39 -2.70 27.36
C GLY A 217 18.24 -2.13 28.78
N LEU A 218 19.31 -2.13 29.55
CA LEU A 218 19.33 -1.54 30.90
C LEU A 218 19.08 -0.03 30.86
N ALA A 219 19.70 0.69 29.91
CA ALA A 219 19.54 2.14 29.79
C ALA A 219 18.10 2.51 29.39
N HIS A 220 17.40 1.66 28.66
CA HIS A 220 15.99 1.85 28.35
C HIS A 220 15.12 1.57 29.58
N GLU A 221 15.32 0.44 30.25
CA GLU A 221 14.56 0.00 31.43
C GLU A 221 14.63 1.00 32.60
N TYR A 222 15.85 1.43 32.92
CA TYR A 222 16.11 2.33 34.06
C TYR A 222 16.19 3.79 33.66
N ARG A 223 15.67 4.17 32.46
CA ARG A 223 15.73 5.51 31.94
C ARG A 223 15.13 6.54 32.90
N ASN A 224 15.93 7.52 33.28
CA ASN A 224 15.45 8.71 33.97
C ASN A 224 15.45 9.87 32.99
N GLU A 225 14.29 10.16 32.44
CA GLU A 225 14.11 11.14 31.37
C GLU A 225 14.55 12.54 31.80
N ALA A 226 14.18 12.98 33.01
CA ALA A 226 14.56 14.29 33.52
C ALA A 226 16.08 14.44 33.64
N THR A 227 16.77 13.43 34.18
CA THR A 227 18.23 13.42 34.28
C THR A 227 18.88 13.48 32.91
N TYR A 228 18.42 12.67 31.98
CA TYR A 228 18.97 12.61 30.65
C TYR A 228 18.82 13.96 29.90
N GLN A 229 17.63 14.53 29.89
CA GLN A 229 17.33 15.80 29.24
C GLN A 229 18.14 16.96 29.84
N GLN A 230 18.13 17.07 31.16
CA GLN A 230 18.87 18.12 31.84
C GLN A 230 20.39 18.01 31.61
N PHE A 231 20.91 16.79 31.63
CA PHE A 231 22.31 16.55 31.35
C PHE A 231 22.68 16.92 29.91
N SER A 232 21.87 16.51 28.96
CA SER A 232 22.06 16.80 27.54
C SER A 232 22.05 18.30 27.23
N VAL A 233 21.09 19.04 27.77
CA VAL A 233 21.04 20.52 27.62
C VAL A 233 22.29 21.17 28.18
N ASN A 234 22.74 20.76 29.35
CA ASN A 234 23.95 21.34 29.97
C ASN A 234 25.21 21.01 29.15
N MET A 235 25.30 19.82 28.58
CA MET A 235 26.39 19.42 27.68
C MET A 235 26.40 20.25 26.40
N LEU A 236 25.24 20.44 25.77
CA LEU A 236 25.13 21.29 24.58
C LEU A 236 25.47 22.77 24.85
N LEU A 237 25.03 23.29 25.99
CA LEU A 237 25.41 24.68 26.41
C LEU A 237 26.91 24.90 26.62
N GLN A 238 27.66 23.85 27.01
CA GLN A 238 29.10 23.88 27.07
C GLN A 238 29.75 23.80 25.68
N LEU A 239 29.08 23.20 24.72
CA LEU A 239 29.55 23.06 23.34
C LEU A 239 29.42 24.39 22.56
N LEU A 240 28.31 25.10 22.69
CA LEU A 240 27.99 26.30 21.90
C LEU A 240 29.10 27.34 21.87
N PRO A 241 29.77 27.73 22.99
CA PRO A 241 30.84 28.73 22.99
C PRO A 241 32.11 28.28 22.24
N LEU A 242 32.22 26.99 21.93
CA LEU A 242 33.37 26.42 21.24
C LEU A 242 33.18 26.39 19.73
N LEU A 243 31.92 26.59 19.25
CA LEU A 243 31.56 26.52 17.86
C LEU A 243 31.66 27.89 17.18
N ASN A 244 32.15 27.87 15.95
CA ASN A 244 32.13 29.02 15.04
C ASN A 244 31.93 28.50 13.61
N THR A 245 31.63 29.39 12.66
CA THR A 245 31.34 29.01 11.27
C THR A 245 32.48 28.26 10.57
N LYS A 246 33.74 28.43 11.01
CA LYS A 246 34.92 27.77 10.42
C LYS A 246 35.07 26.32 10.90
N ASN A 247 34.57 25.98 12.08
CA ASN A 247 34.69 24.64 12.66
C ASN A 247 33.39 23.82 12.73
N ILE A 248 32.29 24.40 12.27
CA ILE A 248 31.00 23.72 12.21
C ILE A 248 30.89 22.81 10.99
N PHE A 249 31.51 23.24 9.87
CA PHE A 249 31.44 22.54 8.60
C PHE A 249 32.84 22.12 8.15
N ARG A 250 32.84 20.95 7.48
CA ARG A 250 33.98 20.51 6.72
C ARG A 250 33.55 20.12 5.32
N GLN A 251 34.26 20.62 4.31
CA GLN A 251 34.13 20.26 2.92
C GLN A 251 35.12 19.15 2.57
N TYR A 252 34.68 18.16 1.84
CA TYR A 252 35.53 17.21 1.13
C TYR A 252 34.94 16.92 -0.26
N THR A 253 35.77 16.47 -1.20
CA THR A 253 35.37 16.19 -2.56
C THR A 253 35.14 14.67 -2.70
N ASN A 254 33.88 14.26 -2.95
CA ASN A 254 33.61 12.90 -3.35
C ASN A 254 33.62 12.83 -4.88
N LYS A 255 34.51 11.98 -5.43
CA LYS A 255 34.74 11.87 -6.89
C LYS A 255 33.74 10.96 -7.60
N HIS A 256 33.04 10.13 -6.87
CA HIS A 256 32.15 9.10 -7.42
C HIS A 256 30.66 9.36 -7.18
N THR A 257 30.29 10.62 -6.88
CA THR A 257 28.89 10.96 -6.64
C THR A 257 28.11 11.07 -7.96
N TRP A 258 26.92 10.45 -8.00
CA TRP A 258 25.96 10.64 -9.08
C TRP A 258 25.45 12.09 -9.10
N LEU A 259 25.75 12.81 -10.16
CA LEU A 259 25.31 14.19 -10.36
C LEU A 259 23.97 14.19 -11.11
N ARG A 260 22.87 14.47 -10.37
CA ARG A 260 21.48 14.42 -10.88
C ARG A 260 21.21 15.35 -12.06
N ASP A 261 21.80 16.53 -12.03
CA ASP A 261 21.66 17.59 -13.04
C ASP A 261 22.39 17.26 -14.34
N LYS A 262 23.45 16.45 -14.31
CA LYS A 262 24.22 16.05 -15.47
C LYS A 262 23.93 14.62 -15.93
N GLN A 263 23.21 13.85 -15.11
CA GLN A 263 22.97 12.43 -15.33
C GLN A 263 24.27 11.62 -15.55
N GLU A 264 25.33 11.98 -14.83
CA GLU A 264 26.64 11.36 -14.89
C GLU A 264 27.28 11.27 -13.51
N TYR A 265 28.25 10.39 -13.34
CA TYR A 265 29.11 10.35 -12.16
C TYR A 265 30.18 11.44 -12.26
N GLY A 266 30.40 12.16 -11.18
CA GLY A 266 31.40 13.22 -11.13
C GLY A 266 31.82 13.58 -9.70
N ALA A 267 32.76 14.49 -9.59
CA ALA A 267 33.23 14.99 -8.29
C ALA A 267 32.22 16.00 -7.71
N ARG A 268 31.85 15.82 -6.45
CA ARG A 268 30.99 16.71 -5.70
C ARG A 268 31.65 17.10 -4.38
N GLU A 269 31.53 18.36 -3.98
CA GLU A 269 31.89 18.78 -2.64
C GLU A 269 30.76 18.46 -1.65
N ILE A 270 31.09 17.71 -0.62
CA ILE A 270 30.18 17.36 0.47
C ILE A 270 30.59 18.07 1.73
N VAL A 271 29.61 18.58 2.47
CA VAL A 271 29.82 19.32 3.70
C VAL A 271 29.34 18.51 4.88
N TYR A 272 30.21 18.16 5.81
CA TYR A 272 29.87 17.45 7.04
C TYR A 272 29.74 18.44 8.22
N PRO A 273 28.55 18.56 8.80
CA PRO A 273 28.37 19.41 9.98
C PRO A 273 28.76 18.66 11.26
N ILE A 274 29.16 19.45 12.29
CA ILE A 274 29.58 18.89 13.58
C ILE A 274 28.54 18.04 14.29
N HIS A 275 27.25 18.31 14.07
CA HIS A 275 26.19 17.54 14.72
C HIS A 275 26.08 16.09 14.20
N ASN A 276 26.71 15.74 13.08
CA ASN A 276 26.86 14.36 12.64
C ASN A 276 27.95 13.63 13.43
N ASN A 277 28.77 14.34 14.23
CA ASN A 277 29.72 13.71 15.10
C ASN A 277 29.01 12.96 16.24
N LYS A 278 29.35 11.69 16.46
CA LYS A 278 28.69 10.81 17.43
C LYS A 278 28.67 11.35 18.86
N PHE A 279 29.71 12.11 19.29
CA PHE A 279 29.75 12.74 20.60
C PHE A 279 28.73 13.86 20.76
N VAL A 280 28.54 14.66 19.70
CA VAL A 280 27.56 15.75 19.69
C VAL A 280 26.17 15.18 19.52
N ARG A 281 26.00 14.24 18.59
CA ARG A 281 24.73 13.58 18.28
C ARG A 281 24.12 12.90 19.49
N PHE A 282 24.92 12.20 20.30
CA PHE A 282 24.42 11.55 21.52
C PHE A 282 23.62 12.49 22.43
N TRP A 283 24.06 13.76 22.54
CA TRP A 283 23.38 14.77 23.35
C TRP A 283 22.28 15.50 22.59
N LEU A 284 22.38 15.62 21.28
CA LEU A 284 21.34 16.17 20.42
C LEU A 284 20.14 15.22 20.27
N ASP A 285 20.35 13.93 20.29
CA ASP A 285 19.29 12.92 20.23
C ASP A 285 18.52 12.78 21.56
N ALA A 286 18.93 13.49 22.57
CA ALA A 286 18.16 13.64 23.81
C ALA A 286 16.84 14.35 23.49
N PRO A 287 15.82 14.06 24.16
CA PRO A 287 14.53 13.54 23.76
C PRO A 287 13.75 14.40 22.79
N GLN A 288 13.03 13.74 21.93
CA GLN A 288 12.03 14.33 21.05
C GLN A 288 10.84 14.96 21.84
N HIS A 289 10.69 14.66 23.14
CA HIS A 289 9.59 15.14 23.98
C HIS A 289 10.08 15.62 25.34
N PRO A 290 10.44 16.91 25.50
CA PRO A 290 10.78 17.48 26.79
C PRO A 290 9.66 17.28 27.81
N ILE A 291 10.03 16.93 29.06
CA ILE A 291 9.06 16.58 30.11
C ILE A 291 8.25 17.76 30.63
N ASN A 292 8.72 19.00 30.38
CA ASN A 292 8.01 20.23 30.72
C ASN A 292 8.50 21.41 29.89
N ASP A 293 7.73 22.50 29.90
CA ASP A 293 7.98 23.72 29.11
C ASP A 293 9.29 24.43 29.47
N ALA A 294 9.72 24.39 30.72
CA ALA A 294 10.96 25.02 31.15
C ALA A 294 12.18 24.29 30.53
N LEU A 295 12.16 22.97 30.53
CA LEU A 295 13.20 22.17 29.91
C LEU A 295 13.13 22.26 28.38
N PHE A 296 11.92 22.29 27.81
CA PHE A 296 11.73 22.55 26.38
C PHE A 296 12.32 23.89 25.97
N THR A 297 12.06 24.97 26.71
CA THR A 297 12.60 26.31 26.41
C THR A 297 14.13 26.30 26.35
N ARG A 298 14.79 25.68 27.31
CA ARG A 298 16.23 25.53 27.31
C ARG A 298 16.77 24.73 26.12
N TYR A 299 16.13 23.60 25.89
CA TYR A 299 16.47 22.68 24.82
C TYR A 299 16.27 23.30 23.43
N PHE A 300 15.10 23.92 23.20
CA PHE A 300 14.83 24.64 21.97
C PHE A 300 15.84 25.77 21.75
N THR A 301 16.15 26.56 22.77
CA THR A 301 17.10 27.66 22.65
C THR A 301 18.50 27.19 22.21
N VAL A 302 19.02 26.11 22.81
CA VAL A 302 20.31 25.53 22.42
C VAL A 302 20.28 25.03 20.98
N ARG A 303 19.27 24.25 20.62
CA ARG A 303 19.16 23.70 19.28
C ARG A 303 18.90 24.76 18.23
N TYR A 304 18.11 25.79 18.56
CA TYR A 304 17.87 26.89 17.66
C TYR A 304 19.14 27.74 17.41
N GLN A 305 20.01 27.93 18.42
CA GLN A 305 21.30 28.55 18.23
C GLN A 305 22.23 27.73 17.33
N LEU A 306 22.26 26.40 17.51
CA LEU A 306 22.97 25.49 16.60
C LEU A 306 22.39 25.54 15.19
N TYR A 307 21.05 25.55 15.07
CA TYR A 307 20.37 25.69 13.80
C TYR A 307 20.74 26.98 13.06
N LYS A 308 20.81 28.10 13.77
CA LYS A 308 21.25 29.40 13.19
C LYS A 308 22.71 29.38 12.73
N LEU A 309 23.60 28.77 13.51
CA LEU A 309 24.99 28.61 13.15
C LEU A 309 25.20 27.74 11.93
N THR A 310 24.31 26.75 11.73
CA THR A 310 24.36 25.79 10.63
C THR A 310 23.51 26.21 9.43
N ASN A 311 23.15 27.46 9.29
CA ASN A 311 22.21 27.98 8.29
C ASN A 311 22.39 27.38 6.88
N TYR A 312 21.80 26.22 6.65
CA TYR A 312 22.01 25.40 5.45
C TYR A 312 21.49 26.01 4.17
N MET A 313 20.54 26.94 4.26
CA MET A 313 19.92 27.54 3.08
C MET A 313 20.90 28.43 2.29
N GLU A 314 21.92 28.98 2.95
CA GLU A 314 22.92 29.81 2.28
C GLU A 314 24.09 29.01 1.71
N HIS A 315 24.31 27.76 2.22
CA HIS A 315 25.58 27.09 1.95
C HIS A 315 25.47 25.83 1.06
N THR A 316 24.35 25.11 1.08
CA THR A 316 24.16 23.92 0.21
C THR A 316 22.70 23.58 0.01
N PRO A 317 22.12 23.89 -1.15
CA PRO A 317 20.74 23.50 -1.50
C PRO A 317 20.50 22.00 -1.54
N GLU A 318 21.53 21.20 -1.42
CA GLU A 318 21.52 19.76 -1.75
C GLU A 318 21.70 18.82 -0.55
N LEU A 319 21.91 19.36 0.66
CA LEU A 319 22.03 18.57 1.88
C LEU A 319 20.65 18.35 2.51
N GLU A 320 19.85 17.46 1.93
CA GLU A 320 18.50 17.10 2.38
C GLU A 320 18.49 16.40 3.76
N GLU A 321 19.63 15.89 4.26
CA GLU A 321 19.68 14.98 5.42
C GLU A 321 20.29 15.56 6.70
N THR A 322 20.73 16.81 6.69
CA THR A 322 21.48 17.37 7.82
C THR A 322 20.67 18.32 8.69
N GLU A 323 19.48 17.92 9.08
CA GLU A 323 18.67 18.70 10.01
C GLU A 323 19.29 18.69 11.40
N VAL A 324 19.50 19.88 11.97
CA VAL A 324 19.74 20.02 13.41
C VAL A 324 18.42 19.69 14.11
N TYR A 325 18.08 18.45 14.23
CA TYR A 325 16.98 17.83 14.98
C TYR A 325 15.93 18.77 15.61
N LEU A 326 15.58 19.86 14.92
CA LEU A 326 14.43 20.71 15.20
C LEU A 326 13.33 20.32 14.23
N GLN A 327 12.31 19.71 14.78
CA GLN A 327 11.13 19.34 14.01
C GLN A 327 10.19 20.53 13.90
N SER A 328 9.33 20.54 12.92
CA SER A 328 8.30 21.59 12.78
C SER A 328 7.42 21.73 14.02
N MET A 329 7.20 20.62 14.75
CA MET A 329 6.48 20.66 16.03
C MET A 329 7.25 21.37 17.15
N ASP A 330 8.58 21.38 17.12
CA ASP A 330 9.40 22.17 18.07
C ASP A 330 9.20 23.65 17.84
N PHE A 331 9.19 24.10 16.58
CA PHE A 331 8.86 25.49 16.23
C PHE A 331 7.44 25.86 16.65
N ALA A 332 6.50 24.97 16.43
CA ALA A 332 5.11 25.18 16.84
C ALA A 332 4.98 25.34 18.36
N HIS A 333 5.63 24.49 19.14
CA HIS A 333 5.63 24.57 20.60
C HIS A 333 6.35 25.82 21.10
N ALA A 334 7.50 26.17 20.50
CA ALA A 334 8.23 27.40 20.83
C ALA A 334 7.38 28.66 20.57
N TRP A 335 6.62 28.69 19.48
CA TRP A 335 5.68 29.76 19.21
C TRP A 335 4.55 29.84 20.25
N MET A 336 3.97 28.71 20.64
CA MET A 336 2.95 28.68 21.71
C MET A 336 3.46 29.22 23.04
N LEU A 337 4.72 29.00 23.34
CA LEU A 337 5.39 29.54 24.53
C LEU A 337 5.85 30.99 24.37
N GLY A 338 5.65 31.62 23.20
CA GLY A 338 6.08 32.99 22.91
C GLY A 338 7.60 33.17 22.77
N LEU A 339 8.34 32.07 22.53
CA LEU A 339 9.80 32.12 22.36
C LEU A 339 10.19 32.64 20.97
N ILE A 340 9.36 32.40 19.96
CA ILE A 340 9.58 32.86 18.60
C ILE A 340 8.34 33.58 18.05
N PRO A 341 8.49 34.56 17.16
CA PRO A 341 7.39 35.27 16.54
C PRO A 341 6.73 34.42 15.44
N THR A 342 5.52 34.81 15.01
CA THR A 342 4.74 34.14 13.96
C THR A 342 5.50 34.08 12.63
N GLU A 343 6.24 35.11 12.32
CA GLU A 343 7.06 35.22 11.09
C GLU A 343 8.12 34.12 11.00
N GLU A 344 8.63 33.64 12.15
CA GLU A 344 9.57 32.53 12.19
C GLU A 344 8.90 31.20 11.79
N ILE A 345 7.63 30.99 12.16
CA ILE A 345 6.83 29.85 11.69
C ILE A 345 6.67 29.92 10.17
N TYR A 346 6.34 31.08 9.64
CA TYR A 346 6.21 31.23 8.18
C TYR A 346 7.54 31.00 7.47
N ARG A 347 8.63 31.49 8.02
CA ARG A 347 9.97 31.26 7.48
C ARG A 347 10.35 29.78 7.49
N GLU A 348 10.03 29.08 8.58
CA GLU A 348 10.28 27.64 8.70
C GLU A 348 9.46 26.85 7.68
N LEU A 349 8.20 27.21 7.45
CA LEU A 349 7.31 26.52 6.52
C LEU A 349 7.60 26.81 5.04
N MET A 350 7.99 28.06 4.72
CA MET A 350 8.17 28.55 3.34
C MET A 350 9.61 28.58 2.90
N GLY A 351 10.52 28.84 3.81
CA GLY A 351 11.91 29.16 3.51
C GLY A 351 12.78 27.96 3.17
N ARG A 352 12.35 26.75 3.46
CA ARG A 352 13.07 25.52 3.13
C ARG A 352 12.49 24.85 1.91
N VAL A 353 12.71 25.44 0.77
CA VAL A 353 12.26 24.93 -0.55
C VAL A 353 12.75 23.50 -0.83
N ASN A 354 13.80 23.04 -0.16
CA ASN A 354 14.39 21.73 -0.35
C ASN A 354 13.88 20.64 0.64
N SER A 355 13.02 20.99 1.60
CA SER A 355 12.43 20.03 2.53
C SER A 355 10.90 20.16 2.58
N PRO A 356 10.19 19.67 1.54
CA PRO A 356 8.73 19.75 1.44
C PRO A 356 8.00 18.92 2.51
N THR A 357 8.66 17.95 3.14
CA THR A 357 8.09 17.08 4.18
C THR A 357 7.54 17.84 5.38
N ARG A 358 8.04 19.04 5.68
CA ARG A 358 7.64 19.82 6.86
C ARG A 358 6.22 20.36 6.81
N ILE A 359 5.77 20.81 5.64
CA ILE A 359 4.35 21.24 5.49
C ILE A 359 3.44 20.03 5.63
N LYS A 360 3.82 18.89 5.07
CA LYS A 360 3.11 17.62 5.23
C LYS A 360 2.99 17.22 6.70
N ASP A 361 4.09 17.24 7.44
CA ASP A 361 4.11 16.84 8.84
C ASP A 361 3.24 17.75 9.70
N ILE A 362 3.28 19.06 9.48
CA ILE A 362 2.43 20.01 10.20
C ILE A 362 0.97 19.84 9.82
N THR A 363 0.64 19.73 8.54
CA THR A 363 -0.76 19.58 8.10
C THR A 363 -1.35 18.28 8.58
N SER A 364 -0.58 17.17 8.56
CA SER A 364 -1.03 15.88 9.09
C SER A 364 -1.22 15.91 10.61
N ALA A 365 -0.28 16.48 11.36
CA ALA A 365 -0.37 16.62 12.82
C ALA A 365 -1.56 17.48 13.27
N LEU A 366 -1.90 18.51 12.48
CA LEU A 366 -3.03 19.38 12.76
C LEU A 366 -4.37 18.68 12.54
N ASP A 367 -4.49 17.89 11.50
CA ASP A 367 -5.69 17.07 11.21
C ASP A 367 -5.98 16.07 12.34
N GLU A 368 -4.94 15.43 12.89
CA GLU A 368 -5.09 14.44 13.96
C GLU A 368 -5.44 15.04 15.33
N ARG A 369 -4.97 16.26 15.61
CA ARG A 369 -5.03 16.85 16.94
C ARG A 369 -6.04 18.00 17.11
N ASN A 370 -6.70 18.42 16.01
CA ASN A 370 -7.70 19.50 16.01
C ASN A 370 -7.22 20.82 16.68
N HIS A 371 -5.92 21.16 16.48
CA HIS A 371 -5.33 22.37 17.04
C HIS A 371 -5.70 23.61 16.23
N SER A 372 -6.80 24.26 16.60
CA SER A 372 -7.37 25.42 15.90
C SER A 372 -6.39 26.60 15.68
N LEU A 373 -5.41 26.79 16.57
CA LEU A 373 -4.41 27.86 16.47
C LEU A 373 -3.46 27.66 15.30
N PHE A 374 -2.94 26.43 15.12
CA PHE A 374 -2.04 26.13 14.02
C PHE A 374 -2.79 26.04 12.70
N HIS A 375 -4.04 25.63 12.72
CA HIS A 375 -4.85 25.55 11.51
C HIS A 375 -4.89 26.90 10.77
N SER A 376 -5.09 28.01 11.48
CA SER A 376 -5.11 29.35 10.87
C SER A 376 -3.76 29.77 10.28
N LEU A 377 -2.65 29.44 10.93
CA LEU A 377 -1.30 29.74 10.45
C LEU A 377 -0.96 28.91 9.21
N THR A 378 -1.19 27.60 9.30
CA THR A 378 -0.95 26.67 8.19
C THR A 378 -1.83 27.01 6.98
N GLN A 379 -3.10 27.34 7.22
CA GLN A 379 -4.01 27.74 6.15
C GLN A 379 -3.52 29.01 5.43
N LYS A 380 -2.94 29.96 6.15
CA LYS A 380 -2.37 31.17 5.55
C LYS A 380 -1.18 30.84 4.65
N VAL A 381 -0.31 29.91 5.08
CA VAL A 381 0.81 29.43 4.25
C VAL A 381 0.30 28.65 3.04
N VAL A 382 -0.62 27.71 3.23
CA VAL A 382 -1.23 26.93 2.14
C VAL A 382 -1.89 27.86 1.11
N ASN A 383 -2.66 28.84 1.57
CA ASN A 383 -3.30 29.80 0.68
C ASN A 383 -2.27 30.60 -0.13
N ARG A 384 -1.14 30.98 0.48
CA ARG A 384 -0.08 31.71 -0.21
C ARG A 384 0.61 30.82 -1.25
N ILE A 385 0.90 29.57 -0.93
CA ILE A 385 1.45 28.59 -1.90
C ILE A 385 0.48 28.43 -3.08
N LEU A 386 -0.80 28.24 -2.81
CA LEU A 386 -1.82 28.13 -3.87
C LEU A 386 -1.92 29.40 -4.71
N GLU A 387 -1.88 30.59 -4.10
CA GLU A 387 -1.94 31.85 -4.84
C GLU A 387 -0.78 31.99 -5.86
N ILE A 388 0.44 31.62 -5.42
CA ILE A 388 1.62 31.67 -6.29
C ILE A 388 1.55 30.59 -7.37
N GLU A 389 1.27 29.35 -6.98
CA GLU A 389 1.34 28.21 -7.89
C GLU A 389 0.20 28.21 -8.91
N LEU A 390 -1.01 28.63 -8.54
CA LEU A 390 -2.15 28.66 -9.47
C LEU A 390 -2.06 29.79 -10.53
N GLN A 391 -1.17 30.76 -10.32
CA GLN A 391 -0.90 31.84 -11.28
C GLN A 391 0.32 31.56 -12.17
N ARG A 392 1.01 30.42 -11.96
CA ARG A 392 2.21 30.09 -12.76
C ARG A 392 1.90 29.93 -14.24
N GLY A 393 2.88 30.27 -15.08
CA GLY A 393 2.96 29.85 -16.48
C GLY A 393 3.45 28.39 -16.60
N ASP A 394 4.21 28.06 -17.63
CA ASP A 394 4.76 26.71 -17.84
C ASP A 394 6.02 26.45 -16.99
N SER A 395 6.72 27.51 -16.55
CA SER A 395 7.92 27.39 -15.71
C SER A 395 7.58 27.10 -14.26
N GLU A 396 8.50 26.45 -13.54
CA GLU A 396 8.39 26.27 -12.11
C GLU A 396 8.40 27.58 -11.35
N THR A 397 7.65 27.64 -10.25
CA THR A 397 7.73 28.73 -9.28
C THR A 397 8.63 28.32 -8.11
N GLN A 398 8.97 29.24 -7.24
CA GLN A 398 9.75 28.96 -6.03
C GLN A 398 8.99 28.07 -5.01
N VAL A 399 7.66 27.94 -5.15
CA VAL A 399 6.81 27.12 -4.27
C VAL A 399 6.31 25.82 -4.93
N THR A 400 6.73 25.53 -6.15
CA THR A 400 6.25 24.35 -6.90
C THR A 400 6.42 23.05 -6.09
N ARG A 401 7.60 22.84 -5.50
CA ARG A 401 7.86 21.64 -4.68
C ARG A 401 6.99 21.58 -3.43
N LEU A 402 6.75 22.73 -2.80
CA LEU A 402 5.85 22.81 -1.64
C LEU A 402 4.40 22.51 -2.04
N ALA A 403 3.97 22.98 -3.21
CA ALA A 403 2.63 22.72 -3.73
C ALA A 403 2.40 21.23 -4.04
N GLU A 404 3.41 20.51 -4.55
CA GLU A 404 3.35 19.06 -4.79
C GLU A 404 3.17 18.24 -3.52
N GLU A 405 3.70 18.71 -2.39
CA GLU A 405 3.64 18.03 -1.10
C GLU A 405 2.39 18.39 -0.27
N LEU A 406 1.52 19.26 -0.79
CA LEU A 406 0.26 19.54 -0.13
C LEU A 406 -0.68 18.33 -0.25
N HIS A 407 -0.93 17.64 0.86
CA HIS A 407 -1.81 16.45 0.87
C HIS A 407 -3.26 16.78 1.08
N ARG A 408 -3.56 17.96 1.64
CA ARG A 408 -4.93 18.41 1.87
C ARG A 408 -5.03 19.91 1.70
N VAL A 409 -5.87 20.29 0.78
CA VAL A 409 -6.37 21.66 0.60
C VAL A 409 -7.89 21.61 0.57
N TYR A 410 -8.56 22.68 0.97
CA TYR A 410 -9.99 22.64 1.20
C TYR A 410 -10.71 23.73 0.42
N GLY A 411 -11.96 23.46 0.11
CA GLY A 411 -12.93 24.41 -0.34
C GLY A 411 -13.29 24.38 -1.81
N ALA A 412 -14.56 24.62 -2.11
CA ALA A 412 -15.09 24.71 -3.46
C ALA A 412 -14.43 25.84 -4.28
N GLU A 413 -14.08 26.95 -3.65
CA GLU A 413 -13.33 28.03 -4.32
C GLU A 413 -11.95 27.55 -4.79
N THR A 414 -11.22 26.80 -3.93
CA THR A 414 -9.94 26.22 -4.28
C THR A 414 -10.06 25.23 -5.44
N LEU A 415 -11.08 24.36 -5.44
CA LEU A 415 -11.36 23.46 -6.56
C LEU A 415 -11.52 24.23 -7.87
N ILE A 416 -12.35 25.26 -7.86
CA ILE A 416 -12.64 26.06 -9.07
C ILE A 416 -11.39 26.77 -9.56
N ARG A 417 -10.57 27.36 -8.67
CA ARG A 417 -9.30 28.00 -9.04
C ARG A 417 -8.31 27.00 -9.66
N ILE A 418 -8.22 25.78 -9.13
CA ILE A 418 -7.40 24.70 -9.71
C ILE A 418 -7.90 24.38 -11.11
N LEU A 419 -9.21 24.23 -11.31
CA LEU A 419 -9.80 23.95 -12.63
C LEU A 419 -9.60 25.08 -13.64
N GLN A 420 -9.66 26.34 -13.20
CA GLN A 420 -9.32 27.51 -14.04
C GLN A 420 -7.85 27.47 -14.46
N ALA A 421 -6.92 27.17 -13.52
CA ALA A 421 -5.50 27.06 -13.82
C ALA A 421 -5.18 25.92 -14.82
N PHE A 422 -5.95 24.83 -14.80
CA PHE A 422 -5.86 23.76 -15.81
C PHE A 422 -6.34 24.22 -17.20
N GLY A 423 -7.33 25.09 -17.26
CA GLY A 423 -8.01 25.42 -18.50
C GLY A 423 -8.53 24.16 -19.22
N LYS A 424 -8.02 23.89 -20.43
CA LYS A 424 -8.38 22.72 -21.26
C LYS A 424 -7.47 21.51 -21.05
N ASP A 425 -6.43 21.62 -20.25
CA ASP A 425 -5.48 20.54 -20.03
C ASP A 425 -6.11 19.33 -19.34
N THR A 426 -5.58 18.15 -19.66
CA THR A 426 -6.03 16.88 -19.08
C THR A 426 -5.34 16.62 -17.75
N PHE A 427 -6.05 15.97 -16.83
CA PHE A 427 -5.49 15.53 -15.53
C PHE A 427 -4.50 14.37 -15.72
N ILE A 428 -3.50 14.28 -14.84
CA ILE A 428 -2.45 13.27 -14.86
C ILE A 428 -2.43 12.56 -13.50
N ARG A 429 -2.52 11.22 -13.51
CA ARG A 429 -2.40 10.42 -12.29
C ARG A 429 -0.97 10.00 -11.96
N ASP A 430 -0.11 9.90 -12.95
CA ASP A 430 1.29 9.56 -12.76
C ASP A 430 2.08 10.83 -12.43
N SER A 431 2.30 11.07 -11.13
CA SER A 431 3.06 12.22 -10.66
C SER A 431 4.58 12.03 -10.80
N TYR A 432 5.08 10.80 -10.88
CA TYR A 432 6.54 10.56 -10.88
C TYR A 432 7.23 11.07 -12.15
N ASN A 433 6.63 10.80 -13.31
CA ASN A 433 7.19 11.26 -14.60
C ASN A 433 6.87 12.73 -14.94
N TRP A 434 5.98 13.35 -14.16
CA TRP A 434 5.47 14.71 -14.42
C TRP A 434 5.73 15.67 -13.25
N ARG A 435 6.65 15.31 -12.33
CA ARG A 435 7.06 16.18 -11.22
C ARG A 435 7.45 17.55 -11.76
N ASN A 436 7.12 18.58 -11.00
CA ASN A 436 7.38 19.98 -11.28
C ASN A 436 6.67 20.56 -12.52
N THR A 437 6.07 19.73 -13.37
CA THR A 437 5.30 20.27 -14.50
C THR A 437 3.99 20.90 -14.02
N LYS A 438 3.52 21.96 -14.66
CA LYS A 438 2.25 22.61 -14.34
C LYS A 438 1.10 21.58 -14.20
N ARG A 439 0.95 20.69 -15.17
CA ARG A 439 -0.11 19.69 -15.17
C ARG A 439 0.05 18.66 -14.03
N GLY A 440 1.27 18.26 -13.72
CA GLY A 440 1.56 17.34 -12.63
C GLY A 440 1.18 17.94 -11.27
N VAL A 441 1.66 19.15 -10.99
CA VAL A 441 1.37 19.87 -9.74
C VAL A 441 -0.12 20.14 -9.58
N LEU A 442 -0.78 20.65 -10.63
CA LEU A 442 -2.23 20.92 -10.60
C LEU A 442 -3.02 19.63 -10.39
N SER A 443 -2.56 18.48 -10.93
CA SER A 443 -3.20 17.17 -10.70
C SER A 443 -3.01 16.71 -9.27
N SER A 444 -1.83 16.90 -8.66
CA SER A 444 -1.59 16.62 -7.24
C SER A 444 -2.48 17.49 -6.35
N LEU A 445 -2.57 18.78 -6.64
CA LEU A 445 -3.43 19.71 -5.90
C LEU A 445 -4.93 19.34 -6.03
N LEU A 446 -5.38 18.93 -7.23
CA LEU A 446 -6.76 18.49 -7.46
C LEU A 446 -7.07 17.22 -6.65
N HIS A 447 -6.15 16.27 -6.61
CA HIS A 447 -6.29 15.05 -5.82
C HIS A 447 -6.33 15.34 -4.31
N ALA A 448 -5.53 16.32 -3.86
CA ALA A 448 -5.45 16.77 -2.47
C ALA A 448 -6.58 17.72 -2.07
N CYS A 449 -7.46 18.13 -3.00
CA CYS A 449 -8.53 19.09 -2.74
C CYS A 449 -9.79 18.38 -2.21
N TYR A 450 -10.21 18.75 -1.00
CA TYR A 450 -11.39 18.23 -0.31
C TYR A 450 -12.46 19.30 -0.13
N PRO A 451 -13.73 18.93 -0.11
CA PRO A 451 -14.79 19.84 0.32
C PRO A 451 -14.52 20.38 1.73
N SER A 452 -14.76 21.66 1.96
CA SER A 452 -14.83 22.24 3.28
C SER A 452 -16.16 21.84 3.96
N PRO A 453 -16.23 21.78 5.31
CA PRO A 453 -17.50 21.53 6.00
C PRO A 453 -18.63 22.52 5.64
N ASP A 454 -18.25 23.74 5.25
CA ASP A 454 -19.19 24.80 4.90
C ASP A 454 -19.58 24.81 3.40
N ASP A 455 -18.96 23.95 2.59
CA ASP A 455 -19.27 23.86 1.17
C ASP A 455 -20.59 23.13 0.93
N ASP A 456 -21.46 23.75 0.15
CA ASP A 456 -22.69 23.14 -0.32
C ASP A 456 -22.78 23.13 -1.87
N SER A 457 -23.82 22.47 -2.37
CA SER A 457 -24.05 22.34 -3.81
C SER A 457 -24.33 23.65 -4.51
N ASP A 458 -24.98 24.61 -3.85
CA ASP A 458 -25.35 25.90 -4.43
C ASP A 458 -24.13 26.81 -4.54
N THR A 459 -23.25 26.77 -3.54
CA THR A 459 -21.93 27.41 -3.54
C THR A 459 -21.06 26.89 -4.70
N LEU A 460 -20.93 25.56 -4.81
CA LEU A 460 -20.16 24.94 -5.89
C LEU A 460 -20.74 25.30 -7.26
N LYS A 461 -22.04 25.26 -7.43
CA LYS A 461 -22.74 25.63 -8.67
C LYS A 461 -22.53 27.10 -9.02
N SER A 462 -22.64 28.01 -8.04
CA SER A 462 -22.42 29.44 -8.23
C SER A 462 -20.99 29.75 -8.67
N LEU A 463 -20.01 29.22 -7.96
CA LEU A 463 -18.58 29.40 -8.28
C LEU A 463 -18.22 28.85 -9.64
N ALA A 464 -18.71 27.66 -9.99
CA ALA A 464 -18.48 27.06 -11.31
C ALA A 464 -19.10 27.92 -12.44
N GLY A 465 -20.31 28.46 -12.22
CA GLY A 465 -20.96 29.37 -13.18
C GLY A 465 -20.19 30.68 -13.38
N GLN A 466 -19.69 31.29 -12.30
CA GLN A 466 -18.87 32.51 -12.34
C GLN A 466 -17.55 32.29 -13.08
N ALA A 467 -16.97 31.11 -12.94
CA ALA A 467 -15.68 30.72 -13.53
C ALA A 467 -15.82 30.12 -14.95
N ASP A 468 -17.00 30.03 -15.51
CA ASP A 468 -17.30 29.34 -16.79
C ASP A 468 -16.83 27.88 -16.84
N ILE A 469 -16.89 27.18 -15.71
CA ILE A 469 -16.56 25.76 -15.61
C ILE A 469 -17.79 24.92 -15.97
N SER A 470 -17.68 24.15 -17.04
CA SER A 470 -18.79 23.31 -17.50
C SER A 470 -19.10 22.15 -16.54
N HIS A 471 -20.36 21.68 -16.53
CA HIS A 471 -20.76 20.47 -15.80
C HIS A 471 -19.89 19.25 -16.17
N ILE A 472 -19.50 19.11 -17.43
CA ILE A 472 -18.61 18.02 -17.88
C ILE A 472 -17.26 18.11 -17.18
N ARG A 473 -16.70 19.32 -17.07
CA ARG A 473 -15.40 19.53 -16.41
C ARG A 473 -15.47 19.24 -14.89
N LEU A 474 -16.57 19.61 -14.25
CA LEU A 474 -16.81 19.24 -12.84
C LEU A 474 -16.90 17.72 -12.67
N VAL A 475 -17.59 17.02 -13.56
CA VAL A 475 -17.68 15.55 -13.53
C VAL A 475 -16.31 14.90 -13.76
N GLU A 476 -15.53 15.39 -14.73
CA GLU A 476 -14.15 14.92 -14.94
C GLU A 476 -13.30 15.09 -13.68
N ALA A 477 -13.39 16.25 -13.02
CA ALA A 477 -12.67 16.52 -11.77
C ALA A 477 -13.14 15.60 -10.63
N ALA A 478 -14.45 15.38 -10.49
CA ALA A 478 -15.00 14.48 -9.48
C ALA A 478 -14.66 13.00 -9.73
N MET A 479 -14.52 12.58 -11.00
CA MET A 479 -14.00 11.27 -11.36
C MET A 479 -12.53 11.10 -11.01
N PHE A 480 -11.74 12.16 -11.12
CA PHE A 480 -10.34 12.19 -10.69
C PHE A 480 -10.19 12.26 -9.17
N ALA A 481 -11.02 13.08 -8.49
CA ALA A 481 -11.03 13.35 -7.06
C ALA A 481 -12.41 13.00 -6.47
N PRO A 482 -12.67 11.72 -6.15
CA PRO A 482 -14.00 11.20 -5.85
C PRO A 482 -14.65 11.79 -4.60
N GLN A 483 -13.89 12.43 -3.72
CA GLN A 483 -14.40 13.19 -2.58
C GLN A 483 -15.36 14.33 -2.99
N TRP A 484 -15.38 14.74 -4.26
CA TRP A 484 -16.27 15.75 -4.83
C TRP A 484 -17.53 15.19 -5.50
N LEU A 485 -17.70 13.87 -5.60
CA LEU A 485 -18.80 13.25 -6.34
C LEU A 485 -20.18 13.64 -5.81
N GLU A 486 -20.38 13.56 -4.51
CA GLU A 486 -21.67 13.88 -3.88
C GLU A 486 -22.07 15.34 -4.13
N LEU A 487 -21.18 16.30 -3.89
CA LEU A 487 -21.44 17.72 -4.13
C LEU A 487 -21.63 18.01 -5.62
N THR A 488 -20.83 17.36 -6.49
CA THR A 488 -20.96 17.52 -7.95
C THR A 488 -22.29 16.97 -8.45
N GLU A 489 -22.77 15.83 -7.95
CA GLU A 489 -24.10 15.30 -8.28
C GLU A 489 -25.20 16.31 -7.96
N LYS A 490 -25.18 16.88 -6.77
CA LYS A 490 -26.15 17.88 -6.30
C LYS A 490 -26.04 19.20 -7.10
N ALA A 491 -24.83 19.71 -7.30
CA ALA A 491 -24.59 20.98 -8.01
C ALA A 491 -24.98 20.92 -9.48
N THR A 492 -24.73 19.80 -10.15
CA THR A 492 -25.07 19.61 -11.57
C THR A 492 -26.52 19.15 -11.79
N GLY A 493 -27.17 18.60 -10.73
CA GLY A 493 -28.46 17.93 -10.83
C GLY A 493 -28.42 16.61 -11.62
N TRP A 494 -27.26 15.98 -11.73
CA TRP A 494 -27.08 14.69 -12.42
C TRP A 494 -27.35 13.52 -11.50
N LYS A 495 -28.61 13.30 -11.16
CA LYS A 495 -29.00 12.20 -10.28
C LYS A 495 -28.41 10.86 -10.74
N GLY A 496 -27.76 10.15 -9.81
CA GLY A 496 -27.09 8.87 -10.07
C GLY A 496 -25.65 9.00 -10.56
N LEU A 497 -25.06 10.21 -10.56
CA LEU A 497 -23.66 10.42 -10.91
C LEU A 497 -22.73 9.67 -9.97
N GLU A 498 -22.96 9.76 -8.66
CA GLU A 498 -22.13 9.11 -7.66
C GLU A 498 -22.12 7.58 -7.86
N SER A 499 -23.30 6.97 -8.02
CA SER A 499 -23.44 5.54 -8.26
C SER A 499 -22.73 5.10 -9.55
N ALA A 500 -22.89 5.84 -10.65
CA ALA A 500 -22.24 5.54 -11.91
C ALA A 500 -20.71 5.73 -11.86
N ALA A 501 -20.23 6.72 -11.11
CA ALA A 501 -18.79 6.94 -10.91
C ALA A 501 -18.16 5.81 -10.08
N TYR A 502 -18.78 5.44 -8.94
CA TYR A 502 -18.29 4.35 -8.09
C TYR A 502 -18.33 2.99 -8.77
N TYR A 503 -19.23 2.77 -9.73
CA TYR A 503 -19.16 1.59 -10.60
C TYR A 503 -17.80 1.50 -11.31
N PHE A 504 -17.32 2.60 -11.92
CA PHE A 504 -16.00 2.59 -12.56
C PHE A 504 -14.85 2.42 -11.54
N HIS A 505 -14.91 3.13 -10.42
CA HIS A 505 -13.90 3.01 -9.37
C HIS A 505 -13.80 1.57 -8.85
N ALA A 506 -14.92 0.91 -8.56
CA ALA A 506 -14.95 -0.43 -8.00
C ALA A 506 -14.26 -1.50 -8.87
N HIS A 507 -14.17 -1.29 -10.17
CA HIS A 507 -13.56 -2.24 -11.11
C HIS A 507 -12.10 -1.88 -11.46
N THR A 508 -11.46 -0.96 -10.73
CA THR A 508 -10.04 -0.67 -10.85
C THR A 508 -9.23 -1.45 -9.82
N SER A 509 -7.92 -1.63 -10.07
CA SER A 509 -7.02 -2.37 -9.16
C SER A 509 -6.36 -1.45 -8.12
N GLU A 510 -7.00 -0.36 -7.71
CA GLU A 510 -6.47 0.57 -6.72
C GLU A 510 -6.81 0.12 -5.30
N CYS A 511 -5.93 0.47 -4.33
CA CYS A 511 -6.27 0.34 -2.92
C CYS A 511 -7.37 1.33 -2.53
N PHE A 512 -8.40 0.85 -1.84
CA PHE A 512 -9.47 1.68 -1.33
C PHE A 512 -9.34 1.86 0.19
N ASP A 513 -9.56 3.09 0.63
CA ASP A 513 -9.79 3.38 2.04
C ASP A 513 -11.16 2.84 2.50
N ASP A 514 -11.34 2.75 3.81
CA ASP A 514 -12.58 2.21 4.39
C ASP A 514 -13.81 3.05 4.04
N LYS A 515 -13.64 4.36 3.80
CA LYS A 515 -14.72 5.24 3.38
C LYS A 515 -15.22 4.89 1.99
N LYS A 516 -14.34 4.68 1.02
CA LYS A 516 -14.70 4.25 -0.33
C LYS A 516 -15.33 2.86 -0.32
N LYS A 517 -14.79 1.92 0.47
CA LYS A 517 -15.38 0.59 0.67
C LYS A 517 -16.82 0.68 1.18
N ALA A 518 -17.04 1.50 2.21
CA ALA A 518 -18.36 1.72 2.79
C ALA A 518 -19.36 2.33 1.79
N ILE A 519 -18.91 3.24 0.92
CA ILE A 519 -19.77 3.84 -0.11
C ILE A 519 -20.17 2.78 -1.16
N ILE A 520 -19.21 2.00 -1.67
CA ILE A 520 -19.47 0.95 -2.66
C ILE A 520 -20.42 -0.12 -2.09
N ALA A 521 -20.25 -0.49 -0.81
CA ALA A 521 -21.13 -1.47 -0.14
C ALA A 521 -22.60 -1.02 -0.04
N ARG A 522 -22.91 0.26 -0.22
CA ARG A 522 -24.31 0.74 -0.33
C ARG A 522 -24.98 0.35 -1.65
N TYR A 523 -24.18 0.13 -2.68
CA TYR A 523 -24.68 -0.11 -4.04
C TYR A 523 -24.69 -1.60 -4.40
N THR A 524 -23.82 -2.41 -3.79
CA THR A 524 -23.70 -3.83 -4.12
C THR A 524 -23.29 -4.66 -2.90
N PRO A 525 -23.83 -5.89 -2.75
CA PRO A 525 -23.40 -6.82 -1.73
C PRO A 525 -22.09 -7.57 -2.12
N ILE A 526 -21.60 -7.39 -3.36
CA ILE A 526 -20.38 -8.05 -3.82
C ILE A 526 -19.15 -7.41 -3.13
N ALA A 527 -18.26 -8.25 -2.60
CA ALA A 527 -17.03 -7.79 -2.00
C ALA A 527 -16.17 -7.00 -3.01
N ILE A 528 -15.46 -5.98 -2.51
CA ILE A 528 -14.63 -5.11 -3.36
C ILE A 528 -13.54 -5.89 -4.07
N GLU A 529 -12.95 -6.84 -3.38
CA GLU A 529 -11.90 -7.73 -3.89
C GLU A 529 -12.41 -8.50 -5.12
N ASP A 530 -13.65 -9.00 -5.04
CA ASP A 530 -14.28 -9.70 -6.15
C ASP A 530 -14.57 -8.78 -7.34
N LEU A 531 -15.04 -7.54 -7.08
CA LEU A 531 -15.26 -6.53 -8.12
C LEU A 531 -13.96 -6.15 -8.82
N GLN A 532 -12.88 -5.97 -8.07
CA GLN A 532 -11.55 -5.69 -8.61
C GLN A 532 -10.99 -6.87 -9.42
N GLU A 533 -11.36 -8.09 -9.10
CA GLU A 533 -11.02 -9.28 -9.86
C GLU A 533 -11.83 -9.43 -11.14
N GLY A 534 -13.01 -8.82 -11.21
CA GLY A 534 -13.88 -8.82 -12.39
C GLY A 534 -15.27 -9.35 -12.18
N ALA A 535 -15.69 -9.65 -10.93
CA ALA A 535 -17.09 -9.89 -10.62
C ALA A 535 -17.92 -8.64 -10.93
N PHE A 536 -19.17 -8.82 -11.31
CA PHE A 536 -19.99 -7.74 -11.81
C PHE A 536 -21.41 -7.82 -11.25
N ASP A 537 -21.90 -6.70 -10.72
CA ASP A 537 -23.29 -6.55 -10.32
C ASP A 537 -24.11 -5.91 -11.45
N ILE A 538 -24.93 -6.74 -12.10
CA ILE A 538 -25.73 -6.32 -13.24
C ILE A 538 -26.87 -5.38 -12.82
N ASP A 539 -27.46 -5.61 -11.66
CA ASP A 539 -28.61 -4.83 -11.18
C ASP A 539 -28.15 -3.44 -10.75
N TRP A 540 -27.04 -3.32 -10.02
CA TRP A 540 -26.42 -2.03 -9.73
C TRP A 540 -26.10 -1.26 -11.01
N PHE A 541 -25.43 -1.90 -11.97
CA PHE A 541 -25.06 -1.24 -13.22
C PHE A 541 -26.30 -0.72 -13.98
N LYS A 542 -27.32 -1.56 -14.15
CA LYS A 542 -28.54 -1.19 -14.87
C LYS A 542 -29.30 -0.07 -14.19
N GLU A 543 -29.36 -0.07 -12.86
CA GLU A 543 -30.00 1.00 -12.09
C GLU A 543 -29.22 2.31 -12.21
N ALA A 544 -27.87 2.27 -12.04
CA ALA A 544 -27.01 3.43 -12.20
C ALA A 544 -27.14 4.03 -13.63
N TYR A 545 -27.04 3.18 -14.67
CA TYR A 545 -27.19 3.59 -16.05
C TYR A 545 -28.56 4.21 -16.35
N LYS A 546 -29.64 3.60 -15.84
CA LYS A 546 -31.01 4.11 -16.00
C LYS A 546 -31.21 5.46 -15.30
N THR A 547 -30.69 5.60 -14.08
CA THR A 547 -30.86 6.79 -13.24
C THR A 547 -30.14 7.99 -13.80
N ILE A 548 -28.88 7.83 -14.22
CA ILE A 548 -28.09 8.93 -14.78
C ILE A 548 -28.49 9.28 -16.21
N GLY A 549 -28.96 8.29 -16.98
CA GLY A 549 -29.31 8.41 -18.39
C GLY A 549 -28.13 8.29 -19.35
N LYS A 550 -28.42 7.87 -20.58
CA LYS A 550 -27.41 7.50 -21.59
C LYS A 550 -26.37 8.57 -21.87
N GLU A 551 -26.79 9.81 -22.10
CA GLU A 551 -25.90 10.93 -22.51
C GLU A 551 -24.93 11.28 -21.38
N ARG A 552 -25.42 11.39 -20.14
CA ARG A 552 -24.60 11.70 -18.97
C ARG A 552 -23.68 10.53 -18.60
N PHE A 553 -24.17 9.29 -18.75
CA PHE A 553 -23.33 8.09 -18.57
C PHE A 553 -22.16 8.09 -19.55
N GLU A 554 -22.31 8.53 -20.78
CA GLU A 554 -21.22 8.61 -21.76
C GLU A 554 -20.13 9.61 -21.30
N VAL A 555 -20.47 10.69 -20.60
CA VAL A 555 -19.50 11.60 -20.00
C VAL A 555 -18.71 10.90 -18.91
N VAL A 556 -19.38 10.20 -17.97
CA VAL A 556 -18.73 9.42 -16.91
C VAL A 556 -17.84 8.32 -17.50
N TYR A 557 -18.34 7.61 -18.52
CA TYR A 557 -17.58 6.59 -19.25
C TYR A 557 -16.29 7.16 -19.86
N ASN A 558 -16.34 8.34 -20.47
CA ASN A 558 -15.17 9.00 -21.03
C ASN A 558 -14.22 9.53 -19.96
N ALA A 559 -14.74 10.02 -18.84
CA ALA A 559 -13.96 10.48 -17.70
C ALA A 559 -13.31 9.33 -16.90
N ALA A 560 -13.73 8.08 -17.09
CA ALA A 560 -13.13 6.91 -16.45
C ALA A 560 -11.61 6.75 -16.72
N LYS A 561 -11.07 7.37 -17.77
CA LYS A 561 -9.61 7.45 -18.03
C LYS A 561 -8.84 8.15 -16.91
N TYR A 562 -9.51 8.96 -16.08
CA TYR A 562 -8.88 9.71 -15.00
C TYR A 562 -8.84 8.97 -13.65
N ILE A 563 -9.44 7.77 -13.54
CA ILE A 563 -9.58 7.07 -12.26
C ILE A 563 -8.33 6.27 -11.89
N SER A 564 -7.57 5.77 -12.85
CA SER A 564 -6.46 4.85 -12.60
C SER A 564 -5.17 5.23 -13.30
N LEU A 565 -4.03 4.92 -12.65
CA LEU A 565 -2.68 5.08 -13.21
C LEU A 565 -2.44 4.21 -14.45
N SER A 566 -3.03 3.02 -14.47
CA SER A 566 -2.91 2.05 -15.54
C SER A 566 -4.20 1.97 -16.35
N ASN A 567 -4.15 1.25 -17.47
CA ASN A 567 -5.34 1.01 -18.30
C ASN A 567 -6.42 0.12 -17.64
N THR A 568 -6.44 -0.01 -16.29
CA THR A 568 -7.44 -0.83 -15.58
C THR A 568 -8.87 -0.33 -15.76
N HIS A 569 -9.06 0.98 -15.97
CA HIS A 569 -10.37 1.55 -16.36
C HIS A 569 -10.93 0.95 -17.66
N THR A 570 -10.08 0.37 -18.51
CA THR A 570 -10.54 -0.26 -19.77
C THR A 570 -11.35 -1.53 -19.51
N ARG A 571 -11.10 -2.24 -18.39
CA ARG A 571 -11.93 -3.37 -17.97
C ARG A 571 -13.37 -2.93 -17.66
N ALA A 572 -13.52 -1.90 -16.82
CA ALA A 572 -14.83 -1.35 -16.46
C ALA A 572 -15.60 -0.89 -17.71
N ARG A 573 -14.92 -0.29 -18.69
CA ARG A 573 -15.52 0.10 -19.98
C ARG A 573 -15.96 -1.11 -20.80
N LYS A 574 -15.14 -2.15 -20.93
CA LYS A 574 -15.50 -3.39 -21.63
C LYS A 574 -16.73 -4.06 -21.01
N PHE A 575 -16.83 -4.03 -19.68
CA PHE A 575 -17.98 -4.58 -18.98
C PHE A 575 -19.24 -3.75 -19.25
N ALA A 576 -19.16 -2.43 -19.16
CA ALA A 576 -20.25 -1.53 -19.51
C ALA A 576 -20.71 -1.71 -20.97
N ASP A 577 -19.78 -1.82 -21.92
CA ASP A 577 -20.08 -2.05 -23.33
C ASP A 577 -20.72 -3.43 -23.58
N ALA A 578 -20.29 -4.45 -22.82
CA ALA A 578 -20.90 -5.79 -22.89
C ALA A 578 -22.35 -5.77 -22.40
N VAL A 579 -22.63 -5.25 -21.20
CA VAL A 579 -23.98 -5.19 -20.63
C VAL A 579 -24.93 -4.33 -21.47
N ASN A 580 -24.44 -3.23 -22.03
CA ASN A 580 -25.22 -2.35 -22.91
C ASN A 580 -25.41 -2.91 -24.34
N GLY A 581 -24.90 -4.11 -24.62
CA GLY A 581 -25.02 -4.75 -25.95
C GLY A 581 -24.22 -4.07 -27.07
N LYS A 582 -23.27 -3.18 -26.74
CA LYS A 582 -22.34 -2.61 -27.73
C LYS A 582 -21.35 -3.68 -28.25
N THR A 583 -21.06 -4.68 -27.42
CA THR A 583 -20.19 -5.83 -27.78
C THR A 583 -21.04 -7.00 -28.28
N LYS A 584 -20.79 -7.49 -29.50
CA LYS A 584 -21.46 -8.68 -30.03
C LYS A 584 -20.77 -9.95 -29.57
N ALA A 585 -21.56 -10.96 -29.15
CA ALA A 585 -21.03 -12.22 -28.64
C ALA A 585 -20.14 -12.97 -29.66
N ALA A 586 -20.49 -12.95 -30.95
CA ALA A 586 -19.70 -13.60 -32.00
C ALA A 586 -18.31 -12.93 -32.18
N ASP A 587 -18.27 -11.60 -32.18
CA ASP A 587 -17.01 -10.82 -32.31
C ASP A 587 -16.13 -11.00 -31.09
N ALA A 588 -16.72 -10.93 -29.88
CA ALA A 588 -16.02 -11.17 -28.62
C ALA A 588 -15.39 -12.58 -28.58
N LYS A 589 -16.17 -13.61 -28.93
CA LYS A 589 -15.69 -15.01 -28.99
C LYS A 589 -14.49 -15.16 -29.95
N LYS A 590 -14.58 -14.54 -31.15
CA LYS A 590 -13.50 -14.56 -32.14
C LYS A 590 -12.22 -13.91 -31.62
N GLU A 591 -12.33 -12.75 -30.96
CA GLU A 591 -11.19 -12.05 -30.39
C GLU A 591 -10.60 -12.78 -29.17
N ILE A 592 -11.45 -13.38 -28.30
CA ILE A 592 -10.98 -14.19 -27.17
C ILE A 592 -10.16 -15.37 -27.69
N ILE A 593 -10.59 -16.06 -28.73
CA ILE A 593 -9.84 -17.17 -29.33
C ILE A 593 -8.51 -16.69 -29.88
N ALA A 594 -8.49 -15.54 -30.59
CA ALA A 594 -7.28 -15.03 -31.23
C ALA A 594 -6.23 -14.50 -30.23
N LYS A 595 -6.65 -13.78 -29.18
CA LYS A 595 -5.75 -13.05 -28.26
C LYS A 595 -5.72 -13.60 -26.85
N ARG A 596 -6.63 -14.50 -26.47
CA ARG A 596 -6.86 -14.99 -25.10
C ARG A 596 -6.94 -13.86 -24.07
N ASN A 597 -7.66 -12.77 -24.42
CA ASN A 597 -7.84 -11.61 -23.57
C ASN A 597 -8.80 -11.93 -22.40
N LYS A 598 -8.28 -11.88 -21.16
CA LYS A 598 -9.03 -12.25 -19.96
C LYS A 598 -10.17 -11.28 -19.63
N ASP A 599 -9.97 -9.97 -19.80
CA ASP A 599 -11.05 -9.00 -19.54
C ASP A 599 -12.22 -9.19 -20.51
N LEU A 600 -11.92 -9.49 -21.77
CA LEU A 600 -12.96 -9.78 -22.75
C LEU A 600 -13.65 -11.13 -22.46
N LEU A 601 -12.91 -12.11 -21.94
CA LEU A 601 -13.49 -13.41 -21.50
C LEU A 601 -14.46 -13.21 -20.35
N MET A 602 -14.08 -12.43 -19.33
CA MET A 602 -14.95 -12.11 -18.18
C MET A 602 -16.19 -11.33 -18.61
N SER A 603 -16.04 -10.36 -19.52
CA SER A 603 -17.16 -9.56 -20.06
C SER A 603 -18.07 -10.36 -20.99
N TYR A 604 -17.60 -11.48 -21.56
CA TYR A 604 -18.40 -12.34 -22.44
C TYR A 604 -19.64 -12.90 -21.75
N GLY A 605 -19.52 -13.21 -20.45
CA GLY A 605 -20.66 -13.61 -19.62
C GLY A 605 -21.73 -12.53 -19.44
N LEU A 606 -21.36 -11.25 -19.57
CA LEU A 606 -22.24 -10.10 -19.35
C LEU A 606 -23.05 -9.68 -20.58
N ILE A 607 -22.67 -10.13 -21.79
CA ILE A 607 -23.38 -9.76 -23.02
C ILE A 607 -24.82 -10.28 -22.94
N PRO A 608 -25.84 -9.45 -23.22
CA PRO A 608 -27.23 -9.88 -23.16
C PRO A 608 -27.51 -11.12 -24.02
N LEU A 609 -28.35 -12.01 -23.55
CA LEU A 609 -28.81 -13.18 -24.30
C LEU A 609 -29.82 -12.76 -25.36
N GLY A 610 -29.73 -13.37 -26.53
CA GLY A 610 -30.63 -13.10 -27.64
C GLY A 610 -31.98 -13.83 -27.52
N ARG A 611 -32.77 -13.86 -28.60
CA ARG A 611 -34.10 -14.49 -28.62
C ARG A 611 -34.09 -16.00 -28.33
N LYS A 612 -32.99 -16.69 -28.58
CA LYS A 612 -32.79 -18.13 -28.29
C LYS A 612 -31.90 -18.28 -27.06
N ALA A 613 -32.31 -17.69 -25.95
CA ALA A 613 -31.53 -17.55 -24.71
C ALA A 613 -30.92 -18.87 -24.24
N ASP A 614 -31.73 -19.95 -24.13
CA ASP A 614 -31.25 -21.23 -23.59
C ASP A 614 -30.17 -21.87 -24.46
N LYS A 615 -30.33 -21.81 -25.79
CA LYS A 615 -29.30 -22.32 -26.71
C LYS A 615 -28.02 -21.53 -26.64
N GLU A 616 -28.14 -20.20 -26.64
CA GLU A 616 -26.99 -19.31 -26.56
C GLU A 616 -26.25 -19.43 -25.20
N LEU A 617 -27.00 -19.61 -24.13
CA LEU A 617 -26.46 -19.84 -22.80
C LEU A 617 -25.61 -21.13 -22.76
N LEU A 618 -26.14 -22.22 -23.31
CA LEU A 618 -25.46 -23.51 -23.44
C LEU A 618 -24.18 -23.39 -24.29
N GLU A 619 -24.26 -22.68 -25.44
CA GLU A 619 -23.08 -22.43 -26.31
C GLU A 619 -21.99 -21.61 -25.60
N ARG A 620 -22.36 -20.60 -24.80
CA ARG A 620 -21.43 -19.81 -24.02
C ARG A 620 -20.80 -20.62 -22.91
N TYR A 621 -21.59 -21.41 -22.19
CA TYR A 621 -21.09 -22.32 -21.15
C TYR A 621 -20.06 -23.30 -21.72
N GLN A 622 -20.40 -23.98 -22.83
CA GLN A 622 -19.51 -24.93 -23.50
C GLN A 622 -18.23 -24.26 -23.97
N PHE A 623 -18.31 -23.02 -24.48
CA PHE A 623 -17.15 -22.25 -24.90
C PHE A 623 -16.20 -21.95 -23.72
N LEU A 624 -16.70 -21.51 -22.57
CA LEU A 624 -15.92 -21.25 -21.37
C LEU A 624 -15.24 -22.52 -20.85
N GLN A 625 -15.96 -23.65 -20.83
CA GLN A 625 -15.38 -24.95 -20.45
C GLN A 625 -14.29 -25.41 -21.42
N LYS A 626 -14.48 -25.20 -22.72
CA LYS A 626 -13.45 -25.49 -23.74
C LYS A 626 -12.21 -24.61 -23.54
N PHE A 627 -12.38 -23.32 -23.29
CA PHE A 627 -11.27 -22.38 -23.04
C PHE A 627 -10.46 -22.81 -21.80
N LEU A 628 -11.13 -23.22 -20.72
CA LEU A 628 -10.48 -23.75 -19.52
C LEU A 628 -9.67 -25.03 -19.78
N LYS A 629 -10.19 -25.89 -20.65
CA LYS A 629 -9.47 -27.13 -21.02
C LYS A 629 -8.22 -26.85 -21.83
N GLU A 630 -8.32 -25.93 -22.78
CA GLU A 630 -7.19 -25.48 -23.62
C GLU A 630 -6.12 -24.77 -22.80
N SER A 631 -6.45 -24.12 -21.68
CA SER A 631 -5.49 -23.45 -20.81
C SER A 631 -4.45 -24.41 -20.21
N LYS A 632 -4.75 -25.73 -20.15
CA LYS A 632 -3.80 -26.76 -19.68
C LYS A 632 -2.57 -26.94 -20.57
N GLU A 633 -2.59 -26.38 -21.77
CA GLU A 633 -1.43 -26.40 -22.71
C GLU A 633 -0.36 -25.35 -22.35
N PHE A 634 -0.65 -24.45 -21.39
CA PHE A 634 0.24 -23.38 -20.98
C PHE A 634 0.88 -23.65 -19.60
N GLY A 635 1.88 -22.86 -19.21
CA GLY A 635 2.57 -22.97 -17.92
C GLY A 635 1.63 -22.68 -16.71
N ALA A 636 1.98 -23.21 -15.53
CA ALA A 636 1.13 -23.22 -14.31
C ALA A 636 0.55 -21.85 -13.93
N GLN A 637 1.35 -20.79 -13.94
CA GLN A 637 0.91 -19.41 -13.60
C GLN A 637 -0.18 -18.91 -14.56
N ARG A 638 -0.05 -19.18 -15.84
CA ARG A 638 -1.05 -18.80 -16.84
C ARG A 638 -2.31 -19.62 -16.70
N GLN A 639 -2.19 -20.94 -16.44
CA GLN A 639 -3.34 -21.82 -16.19
C GLN A 639 -4.19 -21.31 -15.03
N GLU A 640 -3.57 -20.94 -13.92
CA GLU A 640 -4.27 -20.44 -12.74
C GLU A 640 -4.96 -19.10 -13.04
N SER A 641 -4.27 -18.18 -13.69
CA SER A 641 -4.84 -16.89 -14.10
C SER A 641 -6.01 -17.03 -15.09
N GLU A 642 -5.92 -17.94 -16.06
CA GLU A 642 -7.03 -18.21 -17.00
C GLU A 642 -8.19 -18.97 -16.32
N LYS A 643 -7.90 -19.90 -15.38
CA LYS A 643 -8.91 -20.58 -14.54
C LYS A 643 -9.72 -19.55 -13.75
N LYS A 644 -9.05 -18.60 -13.10
CA LYS A 644 -9.71 -17.52 -12.36
C LYS A 644 -10.61 -16.68 -13.27
N ALA A 645 -10.13 -16.29 -14.44
CA ALA A 645 -10.92 -15.53 -15.42
C ALA A 645 -12.16 -16.31 -15.93
N VAL A 646 -12.05 -17.62 -16.13
CA VAL A 646 -13.20 -18.47 -16.51
C VAL A 646 -14.21 -18.58 -15.36
N THR A 647 -13.74 -18.73 -14.13
CA THR A 647 -14.62 -18.74 -12.95
C THR A 647 -15.45 -17.47 -12.86
N ILE A 648 -14.81 -16.31 -13.00
CA ILE A 648 -15.49 -15.00 -13.02
C ILE A 648 -16.45 -14.87 -14.22
N ALA A 649 -16.05 -15.34 -15.40
CA ALA A 649 -16.91 -15.33 -16.58
C ALA A 649 -18.18 -16.19 -16.40
N LEU A 650 -18.06 -17.33 -15.70
CA LEU A 650 -19.20 -18.19 -15.34
C LEU A 650 -20.09 -17.53 -14.28
N GLN A 651 -19.50 -16.85 -13.28
CA GLN A 651 -20.25 -16.06 -12.29
C GLN A 651 -21.06 -14.96 -12.98
N ASN A 652 -20.42 -14.20 -13.86
CA ASN A 652 -21.07 -13.15 -14.63
C ASN A 652 -22.16 -13.71 -15.56
N LEU A 653 -21.93 -14.88 -16.17
CA LEU A 653 -22.92 -15.55 -17.00
C LEU A 653 -24.13 -16.04 -16.19
N ALA A 654 -23.89 -16.60 -15.00
CA ALA A 654 -24.94 -17.03 -14.08
C ALA A 654 -25.82 -15.84 -13.68
N ARG A 655 -25.25 -14.74 -13.24
CA ARG A 655 -25.99 -13.53 -12.88
C ARG A 655 -26.75 -12.93 -14.07
N ASN A 656 -26.13 -12.88 -15.24
CA ASN A 656 -26.76 -12.34 -16.46
C ASN A 656 -27.93 -13.19 -16.95
N SER A 657 -27.93 -14.49 -16.67
CA SER A 657 -29.00 -15.43 -17.07
C SER A 657 -30.02 -15.69 -15.97
N GLY A 658 -29.94 -15.03 -14.83
CA GLY A 658 -30.89 -15.15 -13.71
C GLY A 658 -30.64 -16.35 -12.80
N TYR A 659 -29.50 -17.04 -12.94
CA TYR A 659 -29.08 -18.07 -11.98
C TYR A 659 -28.42 -17.38 -10.78
N GLY A 660 -28.73 -17.80 -9.56
CA GLY A 660 -28.20 -17.20 -8.34
C GLY A 660 -26.67 -17.38 -8.18
N ASP A 661 -26.14 -18.50 -8.71
CA ASP A 661 -24.70 -18.83 -8.61
C ASP A 661 -24.25 -19.74 -9.77
N VAL A 662 -22.95 -19.98 -9.82
CA VAL A 662 -22.30 -20.83 -10.85
C VAL A 662 -22.70 -22.28 -10.74
N THR A 663 -22.98 -22.77 -9.53
CA THR A 663 -23.38 -24.17 -9.28
C THR A 663 -24.69 -24.46 -9.94
N ARG A 664 -25.70 -23.59 -9.74
CA ARG A 664 -27.01 -23.70 -10.37
C ARG A 664 -26.92 -23.65 -11.89
N LEU A 665 -26.16 -22.66 -12.41
CA LEU A 665 -25.93 -22.57 -13.85
C LEU A 665 -25.29 -23.83 -14.41
N THR A 666 -24.22 -24.30 -13.79
CA THR A 666 -23.47 -25.47 -14.25
C THR A 666 -24.35 -26.71 -14.28
N TRP A 667 -25.09 -26.99 -13.21
CA TRP A 667 -25.95 -28.13 -13.14
C TRP A 667 -27.10 -28.08 -14.15
N SER A 668 -27.66 -26.89 -14.37
CA SER A 668 -28.70 -26.72 -15.39
C SER A 668 -28.13 -26.99 -16.80
N MET A 669 -26.96 -26.44 -17.12
CA MET A 669 -26.30 -26.64 -18.41
C MET A 669 -25.86 -28.12 -18.60
N GLU A 670 -25.31 -28.75 -17.59
CA GLU A 670 -24.91 -30.16 -17.64
C GLU A 670 -26.16 -31.06 -17.81
N THR A 671 -27.30 -30.70 -17.22
CA THR A 671 -28.53 -31.43 -17.42
C THR A 671 -29.08 -31.30 -18.85
N GLU A 672 -28.96 -30.11 -19.46
CA GLU A 672 -29.31 -29.92 -20.88
C GLU A 672 -28.40 -30.73 -21.82
N LEU A 673 -27.08 -30.78 -21.50
CA LEU A 673 -26.10 -31.56 -22.27
C LEU A 673 -26.38 -33.07 -22.25
N ILE A 674 -27.04 -33.62 -21.20
CA ILE A 674 -27.44 -35.02 -21.13
C ILE A 674 -28.37 -35.40 -22.29
N LYS A 675 -29.21 -34.48 -22.73
CA LYS A 675 -30.14 -34.73 -23.85
C LYS A 675 -29.38 -35.09 -25.14
N GLU A 676 -28.22 -34.49 -25.39
CA GLU A 676 -27.39 -34.73 -26.56
C GLU A 676 -26.70 -36.12 -26.52
N ILE A 677 -26.42 -36.60 -25.32
CA ILE A 677 -25.68 -37.85 -25.12
C ILE A 677 -26.57 -39.03 -24.78
N THR A 678 -27.90 -38.84 -24.58
CA THR A 678 -28.87 -39.88 -24.32
C THR A 678 -28.79 -41.07 -25.30
N PRO A 679 -28.55 -40.88 -26.62
CA PRO A 679 -28.37 -41.97 -27.58
C PRO A 679 -27.23 -42.94 -27.26
N TYR A 680 -26.20 -42.47 -26.54
CA TYR A 680 -25.02 -43.26 -26.15
C TYR A 680 -25.21 -43.97 -24.82
N LEU A 681 -26.27 -43.65 -24.07
CA LEU A 681 -26.66 -44.31 -22.81
C LEU A 681 -27.55 -45.52 -23.06
N THR A 682 -28.03 -45.71 -24.28
CA THR A 682 -28.85 -46.87 -24.69
C THR A 682 -27.98 -47.85 -25.46
N PRO A 683 -28.17 -49.17 -25.28
CA PRO A 683 -27.46 -50.19 -26.04
C PRO A 683 -27.63 -50.02 -27.53
N LYS A 684 -26.50 -49.96 -28.26
CA LYS A 684 -26.47 -49.97 -29.73
C LYS A 684 -25.63 -51.14 -30.24
N GLU A 685 -26.25 -51.98 -31.06
CA GLU A 685 -25.58 -53.12 -31.66
C GLU A 685 -24.69 -52.70 -32.81
N ILE A 686 -23.43 -53.11 -32.79
CA ILE A 686 -22.41 -52.92 -33.84
C ILE A 686 -21.66 -54.23 -34.03
N GLU A 687 -21.78 -54.85 -35.22
CA GLU A 687 -21.13 -56.09 -35.56
C GLU A 687 -21.40 -57.23 -34.54
N GLY A 688 -22.65 -57.34 -34.04
CA GLY A 688 -23.05 -58.32 -33.06
C GLY A 688 -22.60 -58.08 -31.61
N VAL A 689 -22.15 -56.83 -31.31
CA VAL A 689 -21.79 -56.38 -29.96
C VAL A 689 -22.60 -55.15 -29.62
N GLU A 690 -23.34 -55.20 -28.55
CA GLU A 690 -24.03 -54.03 -27.99
C GLU A 690 -22.97 -53.18 -27.23
N VAL A 691 -22.86 -51.87 -27.53
CA VAL A 691 -22.00 -50.97 -26.87
C VAL A 691 -22.74 -49.71 -26.43
N TYR A 692 -22.56 -49.31 -25.18
CA TYR A 692 -23.20 -48.14 -24.57
C TYR A 692 -22.43 -47.67 -23.35
N VAL A 693 -22.73 -46.46 -22.86
CA VAL A 693 -22.24 -45.98 -21.56
C VAL A 693 -23.31 -46.20 -20.51
N GLN A 694 -23.00 -46.95 -19.46
CA GLN A 694 -23.82 -47.08 -18.28
C GLN A 694 -23.28 -46.20 -17.15
N VAL A 695 -24.16 -45.45 -16.49
CA VAL A 695 -23.80 -44.73 -15.26
C VAL A 695 -24.21 -45.57 -14.08
N ASN A 696 -23.29 -45.90 -13.20
CA ASN A 696 -23.53 -46.74 -12.04
C ASN A 696 -24.23 -45.99 -10.88
N ASN A 697 -24.53 -46.70 -9.81
CA ASN A 697 -25.24 -46.17 -8.64
C ASN A 697 -24.45 -45.07 -7.89
N GLU A 698 -23.16 -44.88 -8.18
CA GLU A 698 -22.31 -43.85 -7.65
C GLU A 698 -22.15 -42.65 -8.62
N GLY A 699 -22.90 -42.67 -9.75
CA GLY A 699 -22.78 -41.63 -10.78
C GLY A 699 -21.55 -41.78 -11.69
N LYS A 700 -20.75 -42.84 -11.54
CA LYS A 700 -19.56 -43.08 -12.36
C LYS A 700 -19.99 -43.72 -13.70
N PRO A 701 -19.55 -43.13 -14.84
CA PRO A 701 -19.82 -43.70 -16.16
C PRO A 701 -18.84 -44.84 -16.48
N GLU A 702 -19.34 -45.89 -17.08
CA GLU A 702 -18.63 -47.09 -17.52
C GLU A 702 -19.03 -47.44 -18.94
N ILE A 703 -18.06 -47.87 -19.78
CA ILE A 703 -18.41 -48.40 -21.10
C ILE A 703 -18.76 -49.86 -20.95
N LYS A 704 -20.00 -50.22 -21.30
CA LYS A 704 -20.46 -51.57 -21.34
C LYS A 704 -20.42 -52.11 -22.76
N GLN A 705 -20.04 -53.37 -22.88
CA GLN A 705 -19.99 -54.11 -24.12
C GLN A 705 -20.54 -55.53 -23.89
N VAL A 706 -21.61 -55.87 -24.58
CA VAL A 706 -22.32 -57.12 -24.39
C VAL A 706 -22.42 -57.85 -25.73
N ARG A 707 -22.10 -59.15 -25.75
CA ARG A 707 -22.24 -60.00 -26.90
C ARG A 707 -23.08 -61.25 -26.54
N ALA A 708 -24.19 -61.46 -27.24
CA ALA A 708 -25.09 -62.52 -26.94
C ALA A 708 -25.45 -62.63 -25.43
N GLY A 709 -25.76 -61.56 -24.80
CA GLY A 709 -26.12 -61.46 -23.38
C GLY A 709 -24.98 -61.64 -22.36
N LYS A 710 -23.71 -61.74 -22.83
CA LYS A 710 -22.53 -61.83 -21.95
C LYS A 710 -21.71 -60.55 -22.05
N GLU A 711 -21.36 -59.94 -20.92
CA GLU A 711 -20.49 -58.79 -20.85
C GLU A 711 -19.05 -59.20 -21.25
N LEU A 712 -18.40 -58.39 -22.12
CA LEU A 712 -17.05 -58.60 -22.56
C LEU A 712 -16.09 -57.77 -21.70
N ASN A 713 -14.95 -58.33 -21.32
CA ASN A 713 -13.92 -57.63 -20.54
C ASN A 713 -13.21 -56.51 -21.34
N SER A 714 -13.28 -56.54 -22.68
CA SER A 714 -12.66 -55.53 -23.55
C SER A 714 -13.33 -55.48 -24.91
N LEU A 715 -13.27 -54.30 -25.56
CA LEU A 715 -13.75 -54.12 -26.94
C LEU A 715 -12.95 -54.99 -27.93
N PRO A 716 -13.62 -55.70 -28.84
CA PRO A 716 -12.95 -56.38 -29.94
C PRO A 716 -12.06 -55.44 -30.75
N PRO A 717 -10.86 -55.91 -31.20
CA PRO A 717 -9.92 -55.04 -31.90
C PRO A 717 -10.51 -54.33 -33.11
N LYS A 718 -11.41 -54.97 -33.85
CA LYS A 718 -12.11 -54.40 -35.00
C LYS A 718 -12.97 -53.21 -34.67
N LEU A 719 -13.62 -53.21 -33.50
CA LEU A 719 -14.53 -52.13 -33.02
C LEU A 719 -13.83 -50.97 -32.41
N LYS A 720 -12.53 -51.10 -32.02
CA LYS A 720 -11.78 -50.02 -31.36
C LYS A 720 -11.64 -48.76 -32.21
N LYS A 721 -11.65 -48.89 -33.54
CA LYS A 721 -11.55 -47.78 -34.51
C LYS A 721 -12.87 -47.44 -35.18
N HIS A 722 -13.98 -48.06 -34.76
CA HIS A 722 -15.29 -47.76 -35.33
C HIS A 722 -15.72 -46.30 -34.93
N PRO A 723 -16.24 -45.47 -35.85
CA PRO A 723 -16.57 -44.08 -35.61
C PRO A 723 -17.48 -43.89 -34.39
N TYR A 724 -18.55 -44.69 -34.28
CA TYR A 724 -19.45 -44.65 -33.13
C TYR A 724 -18.76 -45.00 -31.80
N VAL A 725 -17.81 -45.91 -31.80
CA VAL A 725 -17.04 -46.26 -30.58
C VAL A 725 -16.09 -45.16 -30.19
N GLU A 726 -15.53 -44.42 -31.14
CA GLU A 726 -14.72 -43.23 -30.85
C GLU A 726 -15.57 -42.13 -30.24
N GLU A 727 -16.77 -41.87 -30.77
CA GLU A 727 -17.74 -40.95 -30.20
C GLU A 727 -18.16 -41.38 -28.81
N LEU A 728 -18.48 -42.68 -28.61
CA LEU A 728 -18.83 -43.25 -27.32
C LEU A 728 -17.73 -43.04 -26.24
N LYS A 729 -16.47 -43.24 -26.62
CA LYS A 729 -15.34 -42.96 -25.73
C LYS A 729 -15.25 -41.45 -25.39
N ALA A 730 -15.51 -40.59 -26.37
CA ALA A 730 -15.54 -39.14 -26.13
C ALA A 730 -16.66 -38.76 -25.18
N VAL A 731 -17.85 -39.35 -25.32
CA VAL A 731 -18.99 -39.20 -24.41
C VAL A 731 -18.65 -39.69 -23.00
N HIS A 732 -18.12 -40.93 -22.91
CA HIS A 732 -17.67 -41.47 -21.61
C HIS A 732 -16.67 -40.54 -20.90
N LYS A 733 -15.70 -39.98 -21.63
CA LYS A 733 -14.75 -39.02 -21.07
C LYS A 733 -15.43 -37.73 -20.57
N LYS A 734 -16.40 -37.20 -21.35
CA LYS A 734 -17.18 -36.02 -20.91
C LYS A 734 -17.96 -36.28 -19.61
N LEU A 735 -18.64 -37.44 -19.52
CA LEU A 735 -19.40 -37.84 -18.32
C LEU A 735 -18.48 -38.02 -17.11
N LYS A 736 -17.30 -38.61 -17.32
CA LYS A 736 -16.30 -38.75 -16.25
C LYS A 736 -15.79 -37.39 -15.74
N GLU A 737 -15.56 -36.47 -16.65
CA GLU A 737 -15.17 -35.08 -16.30
C GLU A 737 -16.33 -34.38 -15.56
N GLN A 738 -17.60 -34.59 -15.97
CA GLN A 738 -18.79 -34.07 -15.29
C GLN A 738 -18.92 -34.63 -13.87
N HIS A 739 -18.78 -35.94 -13.68
CA HIS A 739 -18.82 -36.56 -12.36
C HIS A 739 -17.79 -35.93 -11.39
N ALA A 740 -16.54 -35.78 -11.84
CA ALA A 740 -15.48 -35.18 -11.04
C ALA A 740 -15.79 -33.72 -10.65
N ARG A 741 -16.30 -32.92 -11.62
CA ARG A 741 -16.69 -31.52 -11.32
C ARG A 741 -17.87 -31.45 -10.35
N SER A 742 -18.92 -32.23 -10.60
CA SER A 742 -20.13 -32.23 -9.76
C SER A 742 -19.84 -32.61 -8.32
N ARG A 743 -18.91 -33.54 -8.10
CA ARG A 743 -18.48 -33.93 -6.76
C ARG A 743 -17.82 -32.76 -6.02
N ILE A 744 -16.83 -32.05 -6.66
CA ILE A 744 -16.16 -30.89 -6.06
C ILE A 744 -17.19 -29.79 -5.78
N MET A 745 -18.13 -29.56 -6.69
CA MET A 745 -19.14 -28.50 -6.51
C MET A 745 -20.12 -28.83 -5.38
N LEU A 746 -20.44 -30.08 -5.14
CA LEU A 746 -21.31 -30.53 -4.02
C LEU A 746 -20.58 -30.37 -2.68
N GLU A 747 -19.28 -30.69 -2.62
CA GLU A 747 -18.44 -30.46 -1.46
C GLU A 747 -18.41 -28.95 -1.13
N GLN A 748 -18.18 -28.10 -2.13
CA GLN A 748 -18.16 -26.64 -1.95
C GLN A 748 -19.53 -26.08 -1.56
N ALA A 749 -20.62 -26.57 -2.18
CA ALA A 749 -21.98 -26.16 -1.82
C ALA A 749 -22.37 -26.54 -0.37
N MET A 750 -21.80 -27.62 0.16
CA MET A 750 -21.93 -27.99 1.58
C MET A 750 -21.18 -27.04 2.49
N GLU A 751 -19.90 -26.72 2.16
CA GLU A 751 -19.07 -25.78 2.92
C GLU A 751 -19.64 -24.37 2.94
N ASP A 752 -20.12 -23.88 1.79
CA ASP A 752 -20.72 -22.54 1.62
C ASP A 752 -22.16 -22.44 2.13
N CYS A 753 -22.73 -23.53 2.66
CA CYS A 753 -24.12 -23.62 3.08
C CYS A 753 -25.12 -23.20 1.96
N THR A 754 -24.82 -23.51 0.70
CA THR A 754 -25.63 -23.13 -0.45
C THR A 754 -27.04 -23.70 -0.32
N ARG A 755 -28.07 -22.85 -0.49
CA ARG A 755 -29.48 -23.23 -0.41
C ARG A 755 -30.03 -23.48 -1.80
N PHE A 756 -30.77 -24.54 -1.98
CA PHE A 756 -31.43 -24.95 -3.22
C PHE A 756 -32.95 -24.98 -3.01
N GLU A 757 -33.70 -24.44 -3.96
CA GLU A 757 -35.14 -24.68 -3.95
C GLU A 757 -35.47 -26.16 -4.33
N GLU A 758 -36.52 -26.72 -3.78
CA GLU A 758 -36.94 -28.10 -4.07
C GLU A 758 -37.09 -28.31 -5.59
N ASN A 759 -37.69 -27.36 -6.30
CA ASN A 759 -37.88 -27.42 -7.75
C ASN A 759 -36.57 -27.53 -8.55
N GLU A 760 -35.48 -26.97 -8.04
CA GLU A 760 -34.15 -27.11 -8.63
C GLU A 760 -33.60 -28.51 -8.48
N LEU A 761 -33.67 -29.08 -7.27
CA LEU A 761 -33.23 -30.45 -7.00
C LEU A 761 -34.07 -31.47 -7.83
N ARG A 762 -35.34 -31.24 -7.98
CA ARG A 762 -36.26 -32.09 -8.81
C ARG A 762 -35.82 -32.11 -10.28
N LYS A 763 -35.31 -30.97 -10.82
CA LYS A 763 -34.79 -30.94 -12.20
C LYS A 763 -33.49 -31.76 -12.33
N LEU A 764 -32.66 -31.75 -11.31
CA LEU A 764 -31.39 -32.49 -11.28
C LEU A 764 -31.56 -34.00 -11.20
N MET A 765 -32.70 -34.50 -10.72
CA MET A 765 -33.04 -35.94 -10.76
C MET A 765 -32.98 -36.55 -12.18
N LYS A 766 -33.15 -35.73 -13.21
CA LYS A 766 -33.07 -36.13 -14.62
C LYS A 766 -31.63 -36.35 -15.10
N ASN A 767 -30.64 -35.90 -14.33
CA ASN A 767 -29.22 -36.05 -14.71
C ASN A 767 -28.66 -37.36 -14.12
N PRO A 768 -28.32 -38.37 -14.96
CA PRO A 768 -27.89 -39.68 -14.50
C PRO A 768 -26.53 -39.65 -13.76
N VAL A 769 -25.74 -38.61 -13.90
CA VAL A 769 -24.44 -38.44 -13.23
C VAL A 769 -24.60 -37.71 -11.90
N ILE A 770 -25.40 -36.64 -11.87
CA ILE A 770 -25.55 -35.78 -10.69
C ILE A 770 -26.48 -36.41 -9.65
N TRP A 771 -27.57 -36.99 -10.11
CA TRP A 771 -28.60 -37.57 -9.21
C TRP A 771 -28.05 -38.63 -8.25
N PRO A 772 -27.25 -39.65 -8.67
CA PRO A 772 -26.64 -40.58 -7.74
C PRO A 772 -25.75 -39.95 -6.68
N LEU A 773 -25.15 -38.85 -6.97
CA LEU A 773 -24.36 -38.11 -5.98
C LEU A 773 -25.28 -37.41 -4.96
N LEU A 774 -26.32 -36.73 -5.42
CA LEU A 774 -27.26 -35.97 -4.58
C LEU A 774 -28.08 -36.87 -3.67
N ARG A 775 -28.61 -38.02 -4.18
CA ARG A 775 -29.49 -38.92 -3.41
C ARG A 775 -28.82 -39.50 -2.17
N ASN A 776 -27.49 -39.53 -2.13
CA ASN A 776 -26.71 -40.08 -1.02
C ASN A 776 -26.30 -38.99 -0.01
N LEU A 777 -26.69 -37.73 -0.22
CA LEU A 777 -26.40 -36.62 0.68
C LEU A 777 -27.60 -36.38 1.60
N VAL A 778 -27.26 -36.00 2.82
CA VAL A 778 -28.27 -35.57 3.80
C VAL A 778 -28.56 -34.09 3.58
N PHE A 779 -29.82 -33.72 3.53
CA PHE A 779 -30.27 -32.33 3.41
C PHE A 779 -30.95 -31.87 4.69
N THR A 780 -30.88 -30.57 4.94
CA THR A 780 -31.62 -29.90 6.02
C THR A 780 -32.51 -28.80 5.45
N SER A 781 -33.75 -28.74 5.95
CA SER A 781 -34.72 -27.68 5.67
C SER A 781 -35.56 -27.40 6.91
N ASN A 782 -35.62 -26.16 7.35
CA ASN A 782 -36.44 -25.69 8.47
C ASN A 782 -36.28 -26.56 9.74
N GLY A 783 -35.04 -26.99 10.05
CA GLY A 783 -34.73 -27.85 11.21
C GLY A 783 -35.11 -29.33 11.01
N ARG A 784 -35.56 -29.75 9.82
CA ARG A 784 -35.80 -31.15 9.45
C ARG A 784 -34.62 -31.68 8.66
N THR A 785 -34.18 -32.91 8.92
CA THR A 785 -32.98 -33.50 8.32
C THR A 785 -33.36 -34.83 7.65
N GLY A 786 -32.86 -35.12 6.45
CA GLY A 786 -33.18 -36.36 5.74
C GLY A 786 -32.53 -36.44 4.36
N PHE A 787 -32.75 -37.58 3.68
CA PHE A 787 -32.39 -37.79 2.28
C PHE A 787 -33.47 -37.23 1.36
N TYR A 788 -33.09 -36.52 0.31
CA TYR A 788 -34.04 -35.96 -0.66
C TYR A 788 -34.42 -36.97 -1.71
N THR A 789 -35.75 -37.13 -1.95
CA THR A 789 -36.30 -37.97 -3.01
C THR A 789 -37.65 -37.39 -3.50
N ASP A 790 -37.73 -36.97 -4.75
CA ASP A 790 -38.93 -36.49 -5.48
C ASP A 790 -39.94 -35.69 -4.64
N GLY A 791 -39.43 -34.58 -4.05
CA GLY A 791 -40.26 -33.68 -3.25
C GLY A 791 -40.53 -34.15 -1.82
N LEU A 792 -39.82 -35.17 -1.37
CA LEU A 792 -39.85 -35.67 -0.01
C LEU A 792 -38.48 -35.58 0.65
N LEU A 793 -38.45 -35.27 1.93
CA LEU A 793 -37.31 -35.45 2.78
C LEU A 793 -37.53 -36.70 3.65
N ILE A 794 -36.71 -37.74 3.46
CA ILE A 794 -36.85 -39.04 4.18
C ILE A 794 -35.87 -38.99 5.36
N THR A 795 -36.41 -38.99 6.56
CA THR A 795 -35.61 -38.99 7.80
C THR A 795 -34.95 -40.36 8.04
N ALA A 796 -33.98 -40.43 8.97
CA ALA A 796 -33.28 -41.67 9.26
C ALA A 796 -34.17 -42.80 9.78
N ASP A 797 -35.29 -42.48 10.41
CA ASP A 797 -36.32 -43.41 10.88
C ASP A 797 -37.36 -43.74 9.79
N GLY A 798 -37.18 -43.27 8.55
CA GLY A 798 -38.03 -43.59 7.39
C GLY A 798 -39.28 -42.73 7.26
N ILE A 799 -39.41 -41.66 8.04
CA ILE A 799 -40.57 -40.76 7.92
C ILE A 799 -40.41 -39.90 6.67
N CYS A 800 -41.44 -39.89 5.81
CA CYS A 800 -41.50 -39.09 4.60
C CYS A 800 -42.12 -37.72 4.88
N LEU A 801 -41.32 -36.64 4.79
CA LEU A 801 -41.79 -35.29 5.01
C LEU A 801 -41.96 -34.57 3.66
N PRO A 802 -43.17 -34.15 3.28
CA PRO A 802 -43.38 -33.46 2.01
C PRO A 802 -42.77 -32.06 2.02
N LEU A 803 -42.18 -31.69 0.87
CA LEU A 803 -41.59 -30.39 0.62
C LEU A 803 -42.45 -29.60 -0.37
N THR A 804 -42.47 -28.29 -0.19
CA THR A 804 -43.10 -27.40 -1.19
C THR A 804 -42.09 -27.03 -2.28
N PRO A 805 -42.51 -26.70 -3.53
CA PRO A 805 -41.63 -26.46 -4.67
C PRO A 805 -40.65 -25.28 -4.46
N LYS A 806 -40.97 -24.35 -3.56
CA LYS A 806 -40.11 -23.18 -3.20
C LYS A 806 -39.41 -23.36 -1.86
N GLU A 807 -39.53 -24.51 -1.24
CA GLU A 807 -38.86 -24.77 0.02
C GLU A 807 -37.37 -24.89 -0.20
N GLU A 808 -36.59 -24.17 0.62
CA GLU A 808 -35.14 -24.16 0.56
C GLU A 808 -34.54 -25.33 1.35
N LEU A 809 -33.65 -26.05 0.70
CA LEU A 809 -32.84 -27.11 1.30
C LEU A 809 -31.38 -26.77 1.16
N ARG A 810 -30.55 -27.16 2.11
CA ARG A 810 -29.09 -27.15 1.99
C ARG A 810 -28.52 -28.53 2.33
N ILE A 811 -27.33 -28.82 1.80
CA ILE A 811 -26.61 -30.04 2.16
C ILE A 811 -26.20 -29.89 3.62
N ALA A 812 -26.50 -30.87 4.45
CA ALA A 812 -26.12 -30.86 5.86
C ALA A 812 -24.61 -31.05 5.99
N HIS A 813 -23.93 -30.10 6.63
CA HIS A 813 -22.54 -30.27 6.99
C HIS A 813 -22.40 -31.24 8.18
N PRO A 814 -21.34 -32.06 8.29
CA PRO A 814 -21.15 -32.98 9.41
C PRO A 814 -21.30 -32.31 10.80
N THR A 815 -20.89 -31.02 10.92
CA THR A 815 -21.10 -30.26 12.16
C THR A 815 -22.56 -30.00 12.49
N ASP A 816 -23.44 -29.86 11.50
CA ASP A 816 -24.89 -29.70 11.72
C ASP A 816 -25.48 -30.97 12.31
N LEU A 817 -25.12 -32.14 11.74
CA LEU A 817 -25.57 -33.45 12.19
C LEU A 817 -25.04 -33.77 13.60
N TYR A 818 -23.83 -33.34 13.92
CA TYR A 818 -23.26 -33.46 15.26
C TYR A 818 -24.01 -32.58 16.27
N ALA A 819 -24.26 -31.32 15.90
CA ALA A 819 -24.96 -30.36 16.75
C ALA A 819 -26.44 -30.76 17.01
N SER A 820 -27.14 -31.37 16.01
CA SER A 820 -28.50 -31.87 16.18
C SER A 820 -28.58 -33.23 16.92
N GLY A 821 -27.45 -33.92 17.09
CA GLY A 821 -27.40 -35.28 17.65
C GLY A 821 -27.71 -36.38 16.63
N ASP A 822 -27.91 -36.02 15.36
CA ASP A 822 -28.33 -36.95 14.30
C ASP A 822 -27.16 -37.68 13.61
N TRP A 823 -25.94 -37.38 14.01
CA TRP A 823 -24.72 -37.89 13.38
C TRP A 823 -24.75 -39.44 13.21
N HIS A 824 -25.11 -40.17 14.27
CA HIS A 824 -25.16 -41.63 14.22
C HIS A 824 -26.33 -42.20 13.40
N ALA A 825 -27.37 -41.43 13.21
CA ALA A 825 -28.56 -41.87 12.46
C ALA A 825 -28.31 -41.82 10.94
N TYR A 826 -27.37 -40.98 10.50
CA TYR A 826 -27.05 -40.80 9.07
C TYR A 826 -25.64 -41.32 8.70
N GLN A 827 -24.93 -41.98 9.62
CA GLN A 827 -23.66 -42.66 9.40
C GLN A 827 -23.87 -44.00 8.66
#